data_50e4c1b8d3b7a578a06aa3055d8e9c3b
#
_entry.id   50e4c1b8d3b7a578a06aa3055d8e9c3b
#
_cell.length_a   1.000
_cell.length_b   1.000
_cell.length_c   1.000
_cell.angle_alpha   90.00
_cell.angle_beta   90.00
_cell.angle_gamma   90.00
#
_symmetry.space_group_name_H-M   'P 1'
#
loop_
_entity.id
_entity.type
_entity.pdbx_description
1 polymer ?
#
loop_
_entity_poly.entity_id
_entity_poly.type
_entity_poly.pdbx_seq_one_letter_code
_entity_poly.pdbx_strand_id
1 'polypeptide(L)'
;MNPGNFFTELKRRNVYRAAVAYGVVAWFLTQLTTQVFPFFDIPNAAIRFVVIALALGFPIAMCLAWLYEFTPEGIVRSEDLDPITARKGRRLTGRILDFIIIGVLLLVIAMLIYQRAPSRTEAGETIPQKSIAVLPFENLSSDKENTYFADGIQEEILSKLASIADLKVISRTSTAKYKSKSEDLKTVVQQLGVANVLEGSVQKAGDKVRVNVQLIDARADTHLWAKSYDRDVKDVFAVESEVAQEIADALRAKLAPNEANLLATAPTQDSEAYDLFLRGEAEQREALSSRKPEAFDRAADWYRHAIERDPNFSLAIARLADSQMSRHWWIHSLTEKELAEVKKTAEHALKLAPNLAEGHIAVGLVFYWGYRQYDEALGEFQHALELQPNDSRALIYSAAVHRRQGQWERCLSEYQRAGQLDPREAVVPASIATTYLQLRKWKEADRAARQSLTLDTREIGGMITLLNSCLNGTGDIKEARRIMSTFPTENRITSRVWGADVVDIIGQRAYLSIIERDFPTALKIWEPGANDPVAKSELGIAARPAIHVLAGDAASTQTESEQVGGVLEAALRERPNDPNILTQLSWIYLALRRNAEALSAARQATNILPIEQDAILGPGVLTNLAEIEAHAGETEQAIKILHRLLSIPAGLEVSIARLKIDPVWDPIRNDPGFQQLLAGKEHIGP
;
A
#
# COMPACT_ATOMS: atom_id res chain seq x y z
N MET A 1 -11.70 -49.85 -47.39
CA MET A 1 -11.92 -48.58 -48.15
C MET A 1 -10.58 -47.97 -48.41
N ASN A 2 -10.31 -47.65 -49.66
CA ASN A 2 -9.03 -47.05 -50.06
C ASN A 2 -8.98 -45.59 -49.55
N PRO A 3 -7.93 -45.12 -48.88
CA PRO A 3 -7.87 -43.78 -48.29
C PRO A 3 -8.14 -42.61 -49.26
N GLY A 4 -7.81 -42.78 -50.55
CA GLY A 4 -8.07 -41.78 -51.58
C GLY A 4 -9.55 -41.54 -51.90
N ASN A 5 -10.42 -42.54 -51.74
CA ASN A 5 -11.85 -42.40 -51.93
C ASN A 5 -12.54 -41.70 -50.75
N PHE A 6 -12.05 -41.83 -49.54
CA PHE A 6 -12.63 -41.22 -48.35
C PHE A 6 -12.55 -39.69 -48.39
N PHE A 7 -11.39 -39.13 -48.71
CA PHE A 7 -11.23 -37.67 -48.79
C PHE A 7 -12.01 -37.04 -49.96
N THR A 8 -12.15 -37.77 -51.04
CA THR A 8 -12.95 -37.32 -52.18
C THR A 8 -14.44 -37.28 -51.83
N GLU A 9 -14.93 -38.26 -51.05
CA GLU A 9 -16.30 -38.33 -50.60
C GLU A 9 -16.62 -37.27 -49.51
N LEU A 10 -15.70 -36.99 -48.57
CA LEU A 10 -15.76 -35.86 -47.64
C LEU A 10 -15.92 -34.52 -48.35
N LYS A 11 -15.18 -34.32 -49.43
CA LYS A 11 -15.22 -33.09 -50.23
C LYS A 11 -16.51 -33.01 -51.07
N ARG A 12 -17.01 -34.13 -51.52
CA ARG A 12 -18.27 -34.25 -52.30
C ARG A 12 -19.49 -33.92 -51.42
N ARG A 13 -19.49 -34.34 -50.12
CA ARG A 13 -20.58 -34.13 -49.15
C ARG A 13 -20.48 -32.85 -48.35
N ASN A 14 -19.60 -31.92 -48.68
CA ASN A 14 -19.40 -30.61 -48.00
C ASN A 14 -19.09 -30.69 -46.49
N VAL A 15 -18.73 -31.85 -45.93
CA VAL A 15 -18.46 -32.05 -44.50
C VAL A 15 -17.35 -31.13 -43.98
N TYR A 16 -16.33 -30.83 -44.82
CA TYR A 16 -15.25 -29.90 -44.42
C TYR A 16 -15.74 -28.47 -44.15
N ARG A 17 -16.81 -28.02 -44.88
CA ARG A 17 -17.41 -26.70 -44.64
C ARG A 17 -18.19 -26.67 -43.35
N ALA A 18 -18.90 -27.73 -43.01
CA ALA A 18 -19.56 -27.89 -41.73
C ALA A 18 -18.55 -27.93 -40.57
N ALA A 19 -17.40 -28.61 -40.75
CA ALA A 19 -16.32 -28.63 -39.78
C ALA A 19 -15.75 -27.26 -39.47
N VAL A 20 -15.47 -26.47 -40.53
CA VAL A 20 -14.94 -25.07 -40.40
C VAL A 20 -16.00 -24.18 -39.73
N ALA A 21 -17.27 -24.25 -40.15
CA ALA A 21 -18.33 -23.44 -39.55
C ALA A 21 -18.54 -23.80 -38.06
N TYR A 22 -18.55 -25.10 -37.72
CA TYR A 22 -18.63 -25.55 -36.34
C TYR A 22 -17.43 -25.03 -35.52
N GLY A 23 -16.21 -25.16 -36.03
CA GLY A 23 -15.00 -24.70 -35.33
C GLY A 23 -15.02 -23.20 -35.03
N VAL A 24 -15.47 -22.38 -35.99
CA VAL A 24 -15.60 -20.93 -35.80
C VAL A 24 -16.66 -20.60 -34.73
N VAL A 25 -17.83 -21.24 -34.79
CA VAL A 25 -18.92 -21.04 -33.81
C VAL A 25 -18.49 -21.53 -32.42
N ALA A 26 -17.86 -22.70 -32.33
CA ALA A 26 -17.37 -23.24 -31.07
C ALA A 26 -16.29 -22.36 -30.44
N TRP A 27 -15.36 -21.83 -31.25
CA TRP A 27 -14.36 -20.90 -30.79
C TRP A 27 -15.00 -19.60 -30.28
N PHE A 28 -15.95 -19.04 -31.02
CA PHE A 28 -16.67 -17.83 -30.62
C PHE A 28 -17.44 -18.03 -29.32
N LEU A 29 -18.18 -19.13 -29.17
CA LEU A 29 -18.91 -19.44 -27.94
C LEU A 29 -17.96 -19.65 -26.75
N THR A 30 -16.81 -20.29 -26.97
CA THR A 30 -15.79 -20.44 -25.92
C THR A 30 -15.24 -19.08 -25.48
N GLN A 31 -14.93 -18.19 -26.43
CA GLN A 31 -14.48 -16.83 -26.11
C GLN A 31 -15.56 -16.02 -25.39
N LEU A 32 -16.80 -16.09 -25.86
CA LEU A 32 -17.94 -15.43 -25.23
C LEU A 32 -18.14 -15.89 -23.77
N THR A 33 -18.13 -17.20 -23.55
CA THR A 33 -18.32 -17.73 -22.19
C THR A 33 -17.16 -17.42 -21.26
N THR A 34 -15.92 -17.46 -21.73
CA THR A 34 -14.75 -17.10 -20.90
C THR A 34 -14.69 -15.63 -20.52
N GLN A 35 -15.27 -14.74 -21.33
CA GLN A 35 -15.26 -13.30 -21.09
C GLN A 35 -16.52 -12.80 -20.37
N VAL A 36 -17.70 -13.36 -20.70
CA VAL A 36 -18.99 -12.89 -20.17
C VAL A 36 -19.35 -13.54 -18.83
N PHE A 37 -19.08 -14.82 -18.65
CA PHE A 37 -19.48 -15.55 -17.44
C PHE A 37 -18.87 -14.97 -16.15
N PRO A 38 -17.60 -14.50 -16.10
CA PRO A 38 -17.05 -13.86 -14.92
C PRO A 38 -17.80 -12.57 -14.51
N PHE A 39 -18.40 -11.82 -15.47
CA PHE A 39 -19.17 -10.61 -15.16
C PHE A 39 -20.50 -10.91 -14.45
N PHE A 40 -21.02 -12.12 -14.58
CA PHE A 40 -22.27 -12.55 -13.96
C PHE A 40 -22.04 -13.52 -12.79
N ASP A 41 -20.80 -13.59 -12.26
CA ASP A 41 -20.40 -14.52 -11.19
C ASP A 41 -20.73 -16.00 -11.46
N ILE A 42 -20.80 -16.41 -12.73
CA ILE A 42 -21.08 -17.78 -13.13
C ILE A 42 -19.84 -18.64 -12.85
N PRO A 43 -19.98 -19.77 -12.12
CA PRO A 43 -18.85 -20.60 -11.74
C PRO A 43 -18.02 -21.11 -12.93
N ASN A 44 -16.70 -21.19 -12.78
CA ASN A 44 -15.78 -21.75 -13.80
C ASN A 44 -16.14 -23.18 -14.25
N ALA A 45 -16.90 -23.92 -13.43
CA ALA A 45 -17.47 -25.23 -13.81
C ALA A 45 -18.40 -25.12 -15.01
N ALA A 46 -19.18 -24.05 -15.15
CA ALA A 46 -20.07 -23.84 -16.29
C ALA A 46 -19.28 -23.59 -17.59
N ILE A 47 -18.17 -22.86 -17.53
CA ILE A 47 -17.26 -22.65 -18.69
C ILE A 47 -16.70 -23.99 -19.15
N ARG A 48 -16.23 -24.81 -18.21
CA ARG A 48 -15.72 -26.17 -18.50
C ARG A 48 -16.80 -27.06 -19.14
N PHE A 49 -18.02 -26.98 -18.63
CA PHE A 49 -19.15 -27.71 -19.18
C PHE A 49 -19.43 -27.30 -20.64
N VAL A 50 -19.47 -26.01 -20.96
CA VAL A 50 -19.68 -25.51 -22.32
C VAL A 50 -18.58 -26.00 -23.27
N VAL A 51 -17.31 -25.93 -22.87
CA VAL A 51 -16.18 -26.41 -23.68
C VAL A 51 -16.27 -27.91 -23.94
N ILE A 52 -16.62 -28.72 -22.94
CA ILE A 52 -16.80 -30.15 -23.07
C ILE A 52 -18.01 -30.47 -23.98
N ALA A 53 -19.13 -29.74 -23.81
CA ALA A 53 -20.30 -29.90 -24.65
C ALA A 53 -20.02 -29.59 -26.14
N LEU A 54 -19.26 -28.53 -26.42
CA LEU A 54 -18.81 -28.20 -27.76
C LEU A 54 -17.85 -29.27 -28.35
N ALA A 55 -16.93 -29.78 -27.53
CA ALA A 55 -16.02 -30.86 -27.98
C ALA A 55 -16.76 -32.14 -28.30
N LEU A 56 -17.75 -32.54 -27.49
CA LEU A 56 -18.59 -33.72 -27.73
C LEU A 56 -19.60 -33.53 -28.88
N GLY A 57 -20.06 -32.29 -29.08
CA GLY A 57 -20.98 -31.93 -30.18
C GLY A 57 -20.30 -31.97 -31.57
N PHE A 58 -18.98 -31.81 -31.66
CA PHE A 58 -18.27 -31.83 -32.95
C PHE A 58 -18.41 -33.12 -33.73
N PRO A 59 -18.14 -34.31 -33.18
CA PRO A 59 -18.34 -35.57 -33.93
C PRO A 59 -19.82 -35.80 -34.31
N ILE A 60 -20.76 -35.40 -33.48
CA ILE A 60 -22.20 -35.51 -33.77
C ILE A 60 -22.56 -34.60 -34.95
N ALA A 61 -22.08 -33.34 -34.95
CA ALA A 61 -22.29 -32.40 -36.05
C ALA A 61 -21.69 -32.92 -37.37
N MET A 62 -20.53 -33.58 -37.31
CA MET A 62 -19.90 -34.19 -38.48
C MET A 62 -20.67 -35.37 -39.01
N CYS A 63 -21.23 -36.24 -38.13
CA CYS A 63 -22.10 -37.33 -38.53
C CYS A 63 -23.40 -36.84 -39.19
N LEU A 64 -24.01 -35.79 -38.64
CA LEU A 64 -25.22 -35.19 -39.24
C LEU A 64 -24.93 -34.56 -40.58
N ALA A 65 -23.82 -33.86 -40.73
CA ALA A 65 -23.37 -33.27 -42.02
C ALA A 65 -23.00 -34.31 -43.07
N TRP A 66 -22.66 -35.53 -42.65
CA TRP A 66 -22.44 -36.67 -43.53
C TRP A 66 -23.76 -37.29 -44.02
N LEU A 67 -24.80 -37.38 -43.14
CA LEU A 67 -26.05 -38.04 -43.41
C LEU A 67 -27.09 -37.14 -44.11
N TYR A 68 -27.07 -35.85 -43.85
CA TYR A 68 -28.06 -34.89 -44.31
C TYR A 68 -27.45 -33.70 -45.03
N GLU A 69 -28.11 -33.19 -46.07
CA GLU A 69 -27.74 -31.97 -46.78
C GLU A 69 -28.89 -30.94 -46.75
N PHE A 70 -28.58 -29.67 -46.49
CA PHE A 70 -29.60 -28.62 -46.49
C PHE A 70 -29.91 -28.18 -47.90
N THR A 71 -31.15 -28.30 -48.33
CA THR A 71 -31.65 -27.83 -49.62
C THR A 71 -32.70 -26.73 -49.42
N PRO A 72 -33.02 -25.92 -50.46
CA PRO A 72 -34.08 -24.90 -50.37
C PRO A 72 -35.49 -25.48 -50.03
N GLU A 73 -35.67 -26.77 -50.22
CA GLU A 73 -36.93 -27.49 -49.95
C GLU A 73 -36.95 -28.19 -48.59
N GLY A 74 -35.84 -28.11 -47.82
CA GLY A 74 -35.72 -28.71 -46.47
C GLY A 74 -34.48 -29.58 -46.29
N ILE A 75 -34.47 -30.36 -45.20
CA ILE A 75 -33.39 -31.29 -44.86
C ILE A 75 -33.66 -32.63 -45.54
N VAL A 76 -32.80 -33.02 -46.50
CA VAL A 76 -32.92 -34.24 -47.29
C VAL A 76 -31.72 -35.17 -47.01
N ARG A 77 -31.93 -36.49 -47.05
CA ARG A 77 -30.85 -37.46 -46.91
C ARG A 77 -29.91 -37.38 -48.11
N SER A 78 -28.62 -37.39 -47.84
CA SER A 78 -27.59 -37.22 -48.90
C SER A 78 -27.62 -38.30 -49.99
N GLU A 79 -28.33 -39.43 -49.76
CA GLU A 79 -28.46 -40.54 -50.69
C GLU A 79 -29.63 -40.36 -51.70
N ASP A 80 -30.61 -39.52 -51.38
CA ASP A 80 -31.84 -39.31 -52.16
C ASP A 80 -31.77 -38.12 -53.12
N LEU A 81 -30.60 -37.51 -53.34
CA LEU A 81 -30.42 -36.36 -54.19
C LEU A 81 -30.05 -36.72 -55.63
N ASP A 82 -30.92 -36.39 -56.58
CA ASP A 82 -30.62 -36.49 -58.01
C ASP A 82 -29.43 -35.58 -58.41
N PRO A 83 -28.51 -36.07 -59.28
CA PRO A 83 -27.28 -35.32 -59.62
C PRO A 83 -27.51 -33.93 -60.26
N ILE A 84 -28.69 -33.68 -60.83
CA ILE A 84 -29.02 -32.41 -61.53
C ILE A 84 -29.55 -31.36 -60.51
N THR A 85 -30.38 -31.79 -59.57
CA THR A 85 -30.93 -30.94 -58.50
C THR A 85 -29.85 -30.59 -57.44
N ALA A 86 -28.93 -31.51 -57.13
CA ALA A 86 -27.79 -31.28 -56.24
C ALA A 86 -26.85 -30.16 -56.73
N ARG A 87 -26.70 -29.97 -58.06
CA ARG A 87 -25.85 -28.87 -58.61
C ARG A 87 -26.46 -27.48 -58.45
N LYS A 88 -27.80 -27.32 -58.49
CA LYS A 88 -28.48 -26.02 -58.41
C LYS A 88 -28.66 -25.58 -56.94
N GLY A 89 -29.00 -26.49 -56.04
CA GLY A 89 -29.06 -26.24 -54.59
C GLY A 89 -27.70 -25.95 -53.94
N ARG A 90 -26.65 -26.66 -54.41
CA ARG A 90 -25.26 -26.45 -53.94
C ARG A 90 -24.74 -25.02 -54.17
N ARG A 91 -25.13 -24.34 -55.24
CA ARG A 91 -24.66 -22.99 -55.51
C ARG A 91 -25.32 -21.94 -54.61
N LEU A 92 -26.57 -22.10 -54.18
CA LEU A 92 -27.24 -21.16 -53.28
C LEU A 92 -26.86 -21.38 -51.80
N THR A 93 -26.90 -22.64 -51.36
CA THR A 93 -26.56 -22.97 -49.96
C THR A 93 -25.09 -22.73 -49.64
N GLY A 94 -24.18 -23.00 -50.60
CA GLY A 94 -22.76 -22.67 -50.48
C GLY A 94 -22.50 -21.19 -50.35
N ARG A 95 -23.21 -20.34 -51.11
CA ARG A 95 -23.06 -18.88 -51.01
C ARG A 95 -23.57 -18.30 -49.71
N ILE A 96 -24.72 -18.79 -49.22
CA ILE A 96 -25.26 -18.35 -47.92
C ILE A 96 -24.30 -18.76 -46.80
N LEU A 97 -23.77 -19.99 -46.83
CA LEU A 97 -22.80 -20.45 -45.82
C LEU A 97 -21.47 -19.62 -45.88
N ASP A 98 -20.99 -19.32 -47.11
CA ASP A 98 -19.81 -18.47 -47.30
C ASP A 98 -20.05 -17.04 -46.75
N PHE A 99 -21.24 -16.44 -46.96
CA PHE A 99 -21.59 -15.14 -46.37
C PHE A 99 -21.71 -15.18 -44.85
N ILE A 100 -22.23 -16.25 -44.27
CA ILE A 100 -22.29 -16.45 -42.81
C ILE A 100 -20.87 -16.58 -42.25
N ILE A 101 -20.02 -17.39 -42.86
CA ILE A 101 -18.62 -17.55 -42.43
C ILE A 101 -17.86 -16.21 -42.55
N ILE A 102 -18.02 -15.45 -43.64
CA ILE A 102 -17.41 -14.14 -43.83
C ILE A 102 -17.95 -13.15 -42.78
N GLY A 103 -19.25 -13.12 -42.51
CA GLY A 103 -19.87 -12.28 -41.50
C GLY A 103 -19.34 -12.57 -40.10
N VAL A 104 -19.23 -13.84 -39.72
CA VAL A 104 -18.65 -14.26 -38.41
C VAL A 104 -17.16 -13.93 -38.33
N LEU A 105 -16.39 -14.15 -39.40
CA LEU A 105 -14.96 -13.76 -39.44
C LEU A 105 -14.76 -12.24 -39.31
N LEU A 106 -15.58 -11.45 -39.98
CA LEU A 106 -15.54 -9.98 -39.86
C LEU A 106 -15.90 -9.53 -38.43
N LEU A 107 -16.88 -10.17 -37.82
CA LEU A 107 -17.28 -9.91 -36.42
C LEU A 107 -16.16 -10.29 -35.46
N VAL A 108 -15.48 -11.41 -35.70
CA VAL A 108 -14.30 -11.85 -34.94
C VAL A 108 -13.14 -10.87 -35.13
N ILE A 109 -12.87 -10.41 -36.35
CA ILE A 109 -11.84 -9.42 -36.60
C ILE A 109 -12.18 -8.09 -35.94
N ALA A 110 -13.43 -7.63 -36.03
CA ALA A 110 -13.89 -6.43 -35.33
C ALA A 110 -13.74 -6.56 -33.79
N MET A 111 -14.06 -7.74 -33.24
CA MET A 111 -13.88 -8.02 -31.81
C MET A 111 -12.40 -8.09 -31.42
N LEU A 112 -11.53 -8.66 -32.24
CA LEU A 112 -10.07 -8.67 -32.00
C LEU A 112 -9.47 -7.27 -32.12
N ILE A 113 -9.97 -6.44 -33.04
CA ILE A 113 -9.58 -5.02 -33.15
C ILE A 113 -10.08 -4.26 -31.91
N TYR A 114 -11.31 -4.52 -31.46
CA TYR A 114 -11.86 -3.94 -30.24
C TYR A 114 -11.09 -4.37 -28.98
N GLN A 115 -10.65 -5.63 -28.90
CA GLN A 115 -9.81 -6.13 -27.82
C GLN A 115 -8.35 -5.62 -27.87
N ARG A 116 -7.84 -5.31 -29.08
CA ARG A 116 -6.54 -4.65 -29.29
C ARG A 116 -6.62 -3.14 -29.28
N ALA A 117 -7.81 -2.55 -29.43
CA ALA A 117 -7.97 -1.18 -28.99
C ALA A 117 -7.50 -1.15 -27.53
N PRO A 118 -6.48 -0.33 -27.20
CA PRO A 118 -6.06 -0.24 -25.81
C PRO A 118 -7.34 -0.04 -25.04
N SER A 119 -7.59 -0.94 -24.06
CA SER A 119 -8.64 -0.71 -23.09
C SER A 119 -8.52 0.76 -22.77
N ARG A 120 -9.59 1.55 -22.96
CA ARG A 120 -9.62 2.86 -22.35
C ARG A 120 -9.33 2.60 -20.88
N THR A 121 -8.06 2.55 -20.56
CA THR A 121 -7.54 2.87 -19.26
C THR A 121 -8.35 4.09 -18.91
N GLU A 122 -9.02 4.05 -17.77
CA GLU A 122 -9.79 5.15 -17.18
C GLU A 122 -9.27 6.45 -17.71
N ALA A 123 -10.10 7.24 -18.37
CA ALA A 123 -9.79 8.37 -19.26
C ALA A 123 -8.45 8.96 -18.85
N GLY A 124 -7.39 8.69 -19.60
CA GLY A 124 -6.04 8.98 -19.18
C GLY A 124 -6.04 10.38 -18.60
N GLU A 125 -5.82 10.52 -17.29
CA GLU A 125 -5.80 11.84 -16.65
C GLU A 125 -4.89 12.67 -17.52
N THR A 126 -5.43 13.67 -18.18
CA THR A 126 -4.67 14.53 -19.06
C THR A 126 -3.61 15.17 -18.18
N ILE A 127 -2.34 14.81 -18.39
CA ILE A 127 -1.22 15.31 -17.58
C ILE A 127 -1.37 16.84 -17.51
N PRO A 128 -1.53 17.43 -16.32
CA PRO A 128 -1.73 18.86 -16.19
C PRO A 128 -0.54 19.62 -16.77
N GLN A 129 -0.79 20.64 -17.57
CA GLN A 129 0.30 21.45 -18.15
C GLN A 129 1.15 22.13 -17.06
N LYS A 130 0.52 22.55 -15.98
CA LYS A 130 1.16 23.12 -14.78
C LYS A 130 1.55 22.04 -13.80
N SER A 131 2.30 21.05 -14.25
CA SER A 131 2.85 19.98 -13.41
C SER A 131 4.35 19.87 -13.64
N ILE A 132 5.09 19.63 -12.54
CA ILE A 132 6.55 19.65 -12.54
C ILE A 132 7.11 18.56 -11.63
N ALA A 133 8.21 17.94 -12.07
CA ALA A 133 9.08 17.11 -11.25
C ALA A 133 10.46 17.75 -11.18
N VAL A 134 10.98 17.96 -9.97
CA VAL A 134 12.36 18.42 -9.75
C VAL A 134 13.25 17.20 -9.59
N LEU A 135 14.06 16.89 -10.59
CA LEU A 135 14.99 15.75 -10.54
C LEU A 135 16.16 16.03 -9.59
N PRO A 136 16.80 14.97 -9.05
CA PRO A 136 17.99 15.14 -8.23
C PRO A 136 19.10 15.92 -8.95
N PHE A 137 19.61 16.96 -8.31
CA PHE A 137 20.68 17.74 -8.89
C PHE A 137 22.02 16.99 -8.84
N GLU A 138 22.80 17.13 -9.91
CA GLU A 138 24.11 16.53 -10.01
C GLU A 138 25.12 17.32 -9.17
N ASN A 139 25.88 16.62 -8.32
CA ASN A 139 27.01 17.24 -7.62
C ASN A 139 28.25 17.28 -8.51
N LEU A 140 28.62 18.45 -9.01
CA LEU A 140 29.82 18.71 -9.81
C LEU A 140 31.00 19.24 -8.96
N SER A 141 30.88 19.25 -7.64
CA SER A 141 31.96 19.61 -6.74
C SER A 141 33.10 18.58 -6.78
N SER A 142 34.34 19.03 -6.57
CA SER A 142 35.49 18.12 -6.45
C SER A 142 35.37 17.17 -5.25
N ASP A 143 34.68 17.62 -4.20
CA ASP A 143 34.38 16.82 -3.02
C ASP A 143 33.01 16.16 -3.13
N LYS A 144 33.01 14.82 -3.12
CA LYS A 144 31.79 14.02 -3.15
C LYS A 144 30.94 14.16 -1.89
N GLU A 145 31.54 14.53 -0.77
CA GLU A 145 30.83 14.79 0.48
C GLU A 145 29.79 15.94 0.32
N ASN A 146 29.98 16.86 -0.63
CA ASN A 146 29.01 17.92 -0.93
C ASN A 146 27.70 17.45 -1.60
N THR A 147 27.46 16.13 -1.74
CA THR A 147 26.21 15.61 -2.31
C THR A 147 24.98 16.04 -1.50
N TYR A 148 25.09 16.08 -0.15
CA TYR A 148 24.01 16.55 0.70
C TYR A 148 23.59 18.01 0.39
N PHE A 149 24.55 18.85 -0.02
CA PHE A 149 24.30 20.24 -0.34
C PHE A 149 23.52 20.39 -1.67
N ALA A 150 23.88 19.63 -2.71
CA ALA A 150 23.13 19.60 -3.96
C ALA A 150 21.69 19.04 -3.74
N ASP A 151 21.57 18.00 -2.94
CA ASP A 151 20.28 17.42 -2.56
C ASP A 151 19.42 18.42 -1.75
N GLY A 152 20.05 19.25 -0.90
CA GLY A 152 19.36 20.25 -0.10
C GLY A 152 18.81 21.40 -0.94
N ILE A 153 19.61 21.93 -1.90
CA ILE A 153 19.15 22.97 -2.82
C ILE A 153 17.95 22.45 -3.64
N GLN A 154 18.02 21.22 -4.14
CA GLN A 154 16.89 20.60 -4.84
C GLN A 154 15.65 20.53 -3.97
N GLU A 155 15.79 20.12 -2.72
CA GLU A 155 14.68 19.95 -1.77
C GLU A 155 14.04 21.29 -1.41
N GLU A 156 14.83 22.35 -1.19
CA GLU A 156 14.31 23.69 -0.91
C GLU A 156 13.55 24.27 -2.10
N ILE A 157 14.08 24.14 -3.33
CA ILE A 157 13.36 24.55 -4.54
C ILE A 157 12.03 23.79 -4.65
N LEU A 158 12.04 22.49 -4.39
CA LEU A 158 10.84 21.65 -4.41
C LEU A 158 9.83 22.11 -3.36
N SER A 159 10.26 22.36 -2.11
CA SER A 159 9.42 22.86 -1.02
C SER A 159 8.76 24.19 -1.38
N LYS A 160 9.55 25.15 -1.92
CA LYS A 160 9.03 26.42 -2.40
C LYS A 160 7.99 26.24 -3.51
N LEU A 161 8.24 25.39 -4.50
CA LEU A 161 7.26 25.09 -5.56
C LEU A 161 6.00 24.38 -5.00
N ALA A 162 6.12 23.53 -3.99
CA ALA A 162 5.01 22.84 -3.38
C ALA A 162 4.03 23.79 -2.65
N SER A 163 4.47 24.98 -2.27
CA SER A 163 3.60 26.02 -1.69
C SER A 163 2.67 26.69 -2.72
N ILE A 164 2.90 26.47 -4.04
CA ILE A 164 2.12 27.09 -5.11
C ILE A 164 0.93 26.19 -5.46
N ALA A 165 -0.29 26.60 -5.11
CA ALA A 165 -1.51 25.82 -5.29
C ALA A 165 -1.86 25.56 -6.77
N ASP A 166 -1.48 26.49 -7.67
CA ASP A 166 -1.75 26.38 -9.13
C ASP A 166 -0.80 25.42 -9.86
N LEU A 167 0.21 24.86 -9.16
CA LEU A 167 1.13 23.83 -9.67
C LEU A 167 0.80 22.46 -9.10
N LYS A 168 0.97 21.41 -9.90
CA LYS A 168 1.12 20.05 -9.39
C LYS A 168 2.62 19.74 -9.27
N VAL A 169 3.13 19.59 -8.07
CA VAL A 169 4.55 19.34 -7.80
C VAL A 169 4.72 17.91 -7.29
N ILE A 170 5.60 17.16 -7.97
CA ILE A 170 5.88 15.77 -7.56
C ILE A 170 6.89 15.77 -6.41
N SER A 171 6.62 14.92 -5.41
CA SER A 171 7.46 14.80 -4.24
C SER A 171 8.88 14.31 -4.57
N ARG A 172 9.81 14.61 -3.67
CA ARG A 172 11.19 14.17 -3.78
C ARG A 172 11.34 12.65 -3.75
N THR A 173 10.52 11.93 -2.99
CA THR A 173 10.54 10.47 -2.91
C THR A 173 10.39 9.83 -4.28
N SER A 174 9.44 10.31 -5.08
CA SER A 174 9.21 9.82 -6.44
C SER A 174 10.33 10.17 -7.40
N THR A 175 11.03 11.30 -7.23
CA THR A 175 12.10 11.74 -8.14
C THR A 175 13.48 11.17 -7.78
N ALA A 176 13.72 10.78 -6.54
CA ALA A 176 15.03 10.36 -6.03
C ALA A 176 15.68 9.20 -6.80
N LYS A 177 14.88 8.28 -7.37
CA LYS A 177 15.39 7.15 -8.15
C LYS A 177 16.10 7.53 -9.47
N TYR A 178 15.87 8.74 -9.95
CA TYR A 178 16.45 9.21 -11.21
C TYR A 178 17.84 9.84 -11.04
N LYS A 179 18.43 9.78 -9.86
CA LYS A 179 19.73 10.41 -9.49
C LYS A 179 20.94 9.94 -10.30
N SER A 180 20.90 8.79 -10.92
CA SER A 180 22.08 8.19 -11.58
C SER A 180 21.75 7.51 -12.90
N LYS A 181 20.59 7.77 -13.48
CA LYS A 181 20.13 7.09 -14.67
C LYS A 181 19.83 8.10 -15.77
N SER A 182 20.49 7.93 -16.93
CA SER A 182 20.05 8.53 -18.19
C SER A 182 18.79 7.81 -18.69
N GLU A 183 17.70 7.84 -17.92
CA GLU A 183 16.41 7.40 -18.43
C GLU A 183 15.90 8.47 -19.41
N ASP A 184 15.26 8.02 -20.49
CA ASP A 184 14.60 8.94 -21.43
C ASP A 184 13.56 9.78 -20.65
N LEU A 185 13.65 11.11 -20.77
CA LEU A 185 12.74 12.05 -20.10
C LEU A 185 11.27 11.74 -20.36
N LYS A 186 10.93 11.20 -21.55
CA LYS A 186 9.57 10.76 -21.86
C LYS A 186 9.09 9.64 -20.92
N THR A 187 9.98 8.72 -20.61
CA THR A 187 9.68 7.64 -19.65
C THR A 187 9.50 8.19 -18.26
N VAL A 188 10.37 9.09 -17.81
CA VAL A 188 10.28 9.77 -16.50
C VAL A 188 8.94 10.48 -16.35
N VAL A 189 8.57 11.27 -17.35
CA VAL A 189 7.33 12.06 -17.38
C VAL A 189 6.08 11.18 -17.34
N GLN A 190 6.07 10.09 -18.09
CA GLN A 190 4.95 9.13 -18.05
C GLN A 190 4.81 8.46 -16.67
N GLN A 191 5.93 8.09 -16.06
CA GLN A 191 5.94 7.45 -14.73
C GLN A 191 5.53 8.40 -13.60
N LEU A 192 5.87 9.70 -13.73
CA LEU A 192 5.57 10.72 -12.72
C LEU A 192 4.25 11.47 -13.00
N GLY A 193 3.68 11.35 -14.21
CA GLY A 193 2.45 12.02 -14.58
C GLY A 193 2.58 13.55 -14.57
N VAL A 194 3.71 14.08 -15.11
CA VAL A 194 3.99 15.52 -15.20
C VAL A 194 4.27 15.96 -16.65
N ALA A 195 4.08 17.24 -16.93
CA ALA A 195 4.38 17.82 -18.23
C ALA A 195 5.80 18.39 -18.29
N ASN A 196 6.33 18.85 -17.16
CA ASN A 196 7.59 19.57 -17.09
C ASN A 196 8.55 18.91 -16.12
N VAL A 197 9.85 19.05 -16.41
CA VAL A 197 10.94 18.53 -15.58
C VAL A 197 11.94 19.65 -15.33
N LEU A 198 12.37 19.83 -14.08
CA LEU A 198 13.50 20.64 -13.72
C LEU A 198 14.72 19.75 -13.50
N GLU A 199 15.77 19.98 -14.25
CA GLU A 199 17.09 19.38 -14.06
C GLU A 199 18.08 20.41 -13.57
N GLY A 200 19.10 19.98 -12.84
CA GLY A 200 20.13 20.90 -12.38
C GLY A 200 21.43 20.24 -11.95
N SER A 201 22.42 21.07 -11.74
CA SER A 201 23.70 20.69 -11.16
C SER A 201 24.20 21.75 -10.19
N VAL A 202 24.93 21.31 -9.16
CA VAL A 202 25.51 22.18 -8.14
C VAL A 202 26.99 21.91 -8.04
N GLN A 203 27.78 22.98 -8.04
CA GLN A 203 29.22 22.95 -7.80
C GLN A 203 29.58 23.88 -6.66
N LYS A 204 29.96 23.33 -5.51
CA LYS A 204 30.45 24.07 -4.34
C LYS A 204 31.99 24.05 -4.33
N ALA A 205 32.61 25.19 -4.21
CA ALA A 205 34.06 25.33 -4.13
C ALA A 205 34.42 26.45 -3.10
N GLY A 206 34.75 26.03 -1.88
CA GLY A 206 34.93 26.95 -0.76
C GLY A 206 33.64 27.73 -0.48
N ASP A 207 33.73 29.05 -0.47
CA ASP A 207 32.59 29.96 -0.22
C ASP A 207 31.78 30.31 -1.48
N LYS A 208 32.08 29.67 -2.62
CA LYS A 208 31.36 29.87 -3.90
C LYS A 208 30.50 28.69 -4.25
N VAL A 209 29.34 28.97 -4.81
CA VAL A 209 28.43 27.98 -5.37
C VAL A 209 28.00 28.39 -6.77
N ARG A 210 28.07 27.43 -7.68
CA ARG A 210 27.44 27.54 -9.01
C ARG A 210 26.27 26.57 -9.07
N VAL A 211 25.10 27.10 -9.42
CA VAL A 211 23.88 26.32 -9.63
C VAL A 211 23.45 26.51 -11.08
N ASN A 212 23.39 25.41 -11.86
CA ASN A 212 22.82 25.41 -13.19
C ASN A 212 21.49 24.71 -13.13
N VAL A 213 20.46 25.29 -13.73
CA VAL A 213 19.11 24.75 -13.78
C VAL A 213 18.51 24.92 -15.16
N GLN A 214 17.70 23.94 -15.57
CA GLN A 214 16.95 23.99 -16.82
C GLN A 214 15.55 23.39 -16.64
N LEU A 215 14.55 24.10 -17.15
CA LEU A 215 13.16 23.66 -17.19
C LEU A 215 12.84 23.16 -18.60
N ILE A 216 12.36 21.94 -18.70
CA ILE A 216 12.09 21.23 -19.97
C ILE A 216 10.62 20.88 -20.05
N ASP A 217 9.92 21.24 -21.16
CA ASP A 217 8.66 20.59 -21.54
C ASP A 217 9.02 19.20 -22.08
N ALA A 218 8.82 18.19 -21.28
CA ALA A 218 9.27 16.84 -21.60
C ALA A 218 8.36 16.13 -22.64
N ARG A 219 7.21 16.69 -22.99
CA ARG A 219 6.35 16.20 -24.08
C ARG A 219 6.89 16.65 -25.44
N ALA A 220 7.32 17.92 -25.52
CA ALA A 220 7.86 18.53 -26.72
C ALA A 220 9.38 18.36 -26.85
N ASP A 221 10.06 17.91 -25.76
CA ASP A 221 11.51 17.83 -25.65
C ASP A 221 12.16 19.19 -25.96
N THR A 222 11.61 20.24 -25.36
CA THR A 222 12.06 21.63 -25.57
C THR A 222 12.39 22.30 -24.26
N HIS A 223 13.52 23.03 -24.24
CA HIS A 223 13.87 23.85 -23.11
C HIS A 223 12.98 25.09 -23.05
N LEU A 224 12.22 25.21 -21.97
CA LEU A 224 11.39 26.39 -21.69
C LEU A 224 12.24 27.53 -21.10
N TRP A 225 13.22 27.16 -20.29
CA TRP A 225 14.08 28.09 -19.58
C TRP A 225 15.37 27.39 -19.14
N ALA A 226 16.49 28.11 -19.12
CA ALA A 226 17.76 27.65 -18.55
C ALA A 226 18.57 28.83 -18.01
N LYS A 227 19.19 28.66 -16.85
CA LYS A 227 19.98 29.69 -16.20
C LYS A 227 21.10 29.12 -15.31
N SER A 228 22.20 29.90 -15.22
CA SER A 228 23.30 29.60 -14.33
C SER A 228 23.43 30.74 -13.29
N TYR A 229 23.60 30.36 -12.05
CA TYR A 229 23.80 31.27 -10.92
C TYR A 229 25.18 31.05 -10.34
N ASP A 230 25.98 32.10 -10.30
CA ASP A 230 27.28 32.16 -9.59
C ASP A 230 27.10 33.06 -8.39
N ARG A 231 27.17 32.52 -7.17
CA ARG A 231 26.92 33.24 -5.93
C ARG A 231 27.90 32.84 -4.82
N ASP A 232 27.89 33.57 -3.75
CA ASP A 232 28.47 33.12 -2.48
C ASP A 232 27.52 32.12 -1.81
N VAL A 233 28.05 31.17 -1.04
CA VAL A 233 27.24 30.17 -0.31
C VAL A 233 26.19 30.83 0.60
N LYS A 234 26.52 31.98 1.19
CA LYS A 234 25.61 32.81 2.01
C LYS A 234 24.37 33.31 1.23
N ASP A 235 24.48 33.45 -0.10
CA ASP A 235 23.44 33.98 -0.97
C ASP A 235 22.63 32.86 -1.65
N VAL A 236 22.80 31.58 -1.24
CA VAL A 236 22.16 30.43 -1.86
C VAL A 236 20.62 30.47 -1.76
N PHE A 237 20.09 31.03 -0.67
CA PHE A 237 18.65 31.22 -0.49
C PHE A 237 18.00 32.13 -1.54
N ALA A 238 18.74 33.15 -1.99
CA ALA A 238 18.30 34.02 -3.07
C ALA A 238 18.19 33.22 -4.38
N VAL A 239 19.15 32.33 -4.64
CA VAL A 239 19.08 31.41 -5.82
C VAL A 239 17.88 30.54 -5.77
N GLU A 240 17.60 29.87 -4.65
CA GLU A 240 16.45 28.99 -4.47
C GLU A 240 15.12 29.73 -4.70
N SER A 241 14.99 30.93 -4.16
CA SER A 241 13.81 31.79 -4.34
C SER A 241 13.68 32.30 -5.78
N GLU A 242 14.81 32.78 -6.41
CA GLU A 242 14.81 33.21 -7.81
C GLU A 242 14.41 32.05 -8.74
N VAL A 243 14.94 30.84 -8.55
CA VAL A 243 14.62 29.67 -9.35
C VAL A 243 13.14 29.31 -9.24
N ALA A 244 12.60 29.25 -8.01
CA ALA A 244 11.19 28.91 -7.81
C ALA A 244 10.26 29.97 -8.43
N GLN A 245 10.57 31.26 -8.31
CA GLN A 245 9.82 32.36 -8.95
C GLN A 245 9.86 32.27 -10.47
N GLU A 246 11.04 32.09 -11.07
CA GLU A 246 11.20 32.00 -12.54
C GLU A 246 10.51 30.77 -13.12
N ILE A 247 10.47 29.64 -12.39
CA ILE A 247 9.69 28.46 -12.78
C ILE A 247 8.19 28.76 -12.75
N ALA A 248 7.69 29.42 -11.67
CA ALA A 248 6.30 29.81 -11.58
C ALA A 248 5.90 30.71 -12.74
N ASP A 249 6.75 31.68 -13.11
CA ASP A 249 6.52 32.59 -14.23
C ASP A 249 6.55 31.84 -15.59
N ALA A 250 7.53 30.95 -15.81
CA ALA A 250 7.65 30.16 -17.04
C ALA A 250 6.44 29.24 -17.25
N LEU A 251 5.91 28.66 -16.17
CA LEU A 251 4.72 27.83 -16.19
C LEU A 251 3.41 28.62 -16.09
N ARG A 252 3.49 29.95 -16.02
CA ARG A 252 2.36 30.86 -15.86
C ARG A 252 1.46 30.48 -14.67
N ALA A 253 2.08 30.11 -13.56
CA ALA A 253 1.38 29.81 -12.34
C ALA A 253 0.80 31.11 -11.73
N LYS A 254 -0.39 31.02 -11.19
CA LYS A 254 -0.99 32.13 -10.46
C LYS A 254 -0.53 32.05 -9.01
N LEU A 255 0.16 33.09 -8.54
CA LEU A 255 0.63 33.20 -7.17
C LEU A 255 -0.36 34.03 -6.34
N ALA A 256 -0.78 33.50 -5.22
CA ALA A 256 -1.45 34.29 -4.19
C ALA A 256 -0.42 35.15 -3.42
N PRO A 257 -0.84 36.28 -2.80
CA PRO A 257 0.11 37.14 -2.07
C PRO A 257 0.89 36.44 -0.96
N ASN A 258 0.27 35.49 -0.25
CA ASN A 258 0.91 34.67 0.77
C ASN A 258 1.93 33.71 0.17
N GLU A 259 1.65 33.09 -0.98
CA GLU A 259 2.60 32.21 -1.69
C GLU A 259 3.83 32.99 -2.15
N ALA A 260 3.66 34.19 -2.71
CA ALA A 260 4.78 35.05 -3.09
C ALA A 260 5.68 35.40 -1.90
N ASN A 261 5.10 35.64 -0.73
CA ASN A 261 5.87 35.88 0.50
C ASN A 261 6.64 34.63 0.95
N LEU A 262 6.02 33.44 0.91
CA LEU A 262 6.67 32.17 1.24
C LEU A 262 7.86 31.90 0.33
N LEU A 263 7.71 32.12 -0.98
CA LEU A 263 8.80 31.97 -1.95
C LEU A 263 10.00 32.85 -1.63
N ALA A 264 9.76 34.09 -1.16
CA ALA A 264 10.81 35.07 -0.85
C ALA A 264 11.49 34.84 0.50
N THR A 265 10.89 34.01 1.39
CA THR A 265 11.41 33.83 2.76
C THR A 265 12.60 32.88 2.75
N ALA A 266 13.72 33.29 3.37
CA ALA A 266 14.86 32.43 3.66
C ALA A 266 14.65 31.73 5.00
N PRO A 267 14.99 30.42 5.11
CA PRO A 267 14.78 29.66 6.35
C PRO A 267 15.67 30.10 7.50
N THR A 268 16.85 30.66 7.21
CA THR A 268 17.81 31.28 8.16
C THR A 268 18.66 32.33 7.43
N GLN A 269 19.35 33.17 8.16
CA GLN A 269 20.36 34.09 7.62
C GLN A 269 21.80 33.59 7.83
N ASP A 270 21.98 32.50 8.59
CA ASP A 270 23.29 31.91 8.90
C ASP A 270 23.54 30.70 7.98
N SER A 271 24.45 30.87 7.01
CA SER A 271 24.80 29.84 6.03
C SER A 271 25.48 28.61 6.66
N GLU A 272 26.13 28.75 7.83
CA GLU A 272 26.74 27.64 8.54
C GLU A 272 25.65 26.81 9.26
N ALA A 273 24.65 27.49 9.88
CA ALA A 273 23.49 26.84 10.44
C ALA A 273 22.72 26.04 9.35
N TYR A 274 22.63 26.63 8.16
CA TYR A 274 21.99 25.95 7.02
C TYR A 274 22.78 24.72 6.55
N ASP A 275 24.12 24.79 6.44
CA ASP A 275 24.94 23.63 6.09
C ASP A 275 24.74 22.47 7.10
N LEU A 276 24.71 22.79 8.40
CA LEU A 276 24.42 21.81 9.46
C LEU A 276 23.03 21.22 9.32
N PHE A 277 22.03 22.04 9.03
CA PHE A 277 20.66 21.60 8.77
C PHE A 277 20.59 20.64 7.60
N LEU A 278 21.23 20.93 6.47
CA LEU A 278 21.25 20.05 5.29
C LEU A 278 21.89 18.69 5.56
N ARG A 279 22.90 18.63 6.46
CA ARG A 279 23.45 17.36 6.95
C ARG A 279 22.42 16.59 7.76
N GLY A 280 21.63 17.28 8.59
CA GLY A 280 20.51 16.71 9.33
C GLY A 280 19.47 16.10 8.39
N GLU A 281 19.10 16.80 7.32
CA GLU A 281 18.18 16.29 6.30
C GLU A 281 18.73 15.02 5.59
N ALA A 282 20.03 14.97 5.32
CA ALA A 282 20.65 13.78 4.74
C ALA A 282 20.58 12.56 5.67
N GLU A 283 20.90 12.74 6.96
CA GLU A 283 20.80 11.69 7.97
C GLU A 283 19.34 11.28 8.25
N GLN A 284 18.41 12.22 8.23
CA GLN A 284 16.98 11.92 8.38
C GLN A 284 16.47 11.01 7.25
N ARG A 285 16.91 11.23 6.01
CA ARG A 285 16.57 10.36 4.89
C ARG A 285 17.13 8.95 5.06
N GLU A 286 18.39 8.84 5.52
CA GLU A 286 18.98 7.55 5.86
C GLU A 286 18.22 6.87 7.00
N ALA A 287 17.82 7.62 8.03
CA ALA A 287 17.07 7.12 9.17
C ALA A 287 15.71 6.54 8.74
N LEU A 288 14.96 7.24 7.90
CA LEU A 288 13.67 6.78 7.39
C LEU A 288 13.80 5.57 6.48
N SER A 289 14.89 5.47 5.70
CA SER A 289 15.16 4.33 4.81
C SER A 289 15.65 3.10 5.58
N SER A 290 16.64 3.26 6.46
CA SER A 290 17.29 2.17 7.19
C SER A 290 16.54 1.74 8.45
N ARG A 291 15.72 2.65 9.02
CA ARG A 291 15.05 2.52 10.33
C ARG A 291 16.02 2.17 11.47
N LYS A 292 17.28 2.63 11.36
CA LYS A 292 18.27 2.44 12.41
C LYS A 292 18.19 3.56 13.45
N PRO A 293 18.14 3.23 14.76
CA PRO A 293 18.10 4.23 15.84
C PRO A 293 19.21 5.27 15.72
N GLU A 294 20.45 4.82 15.43
CA GLU A 294 21.63 5.67 15.36
C GLU A 294 21.55 6.72 14.24
N ALA A 295 20.81 6.45 13.16
CA ALA A 295 20.62 7.40 12.08
C ALA A 295 19.66 8.52 12.52
N PHE A 296 18.59 8.20 13.26
CA PHE A 296 17.71 9.22 13.87
C PHE A 296 18.46 10.07 14.89
N ASP A 297 19.33 9.45 15.71
CA ASP A 297 20.13 10.18 16.69
C ASP A 297 21.10 11.14 16.00
N ARG A 298 21.80 10.74 14.93
CA ARG A 298 22.67 11.62 14.14
C ARG A 298 21.89 12.76 13.48
N ALA A 299 20.72 12.49 12.90
CA ALA A 299 19.87 13.54 12.33
C ALA A 299 19.50 14.59 13.41
N ALA A 300 19.05 14.14 14.56
CA ALA A 300 18.70 15.00 15.68
C ALA A 300 19.90 15.84 16.17
N ASP A 301 21.11 15.28 16.20
CA ASP A 301 22.32 15.98 16.62
C ASP A 301 22.69 17.10 15.61
N TRP A 302 22.60 16.83 14.31
CA TRP A 302 22.83 17.86 13.29
C TRP A 302 21.83 19.01 13.41
N TYR A 303 20.54 18.71 13.63
CA TYR A 303 19.53 19.76 13.84
C TYR A 303 19.81 20.55 15.11
N ARG A 304 20.25 19.92 16.20
CA ARG A 304 20.66 20.64 17.44
C ARG A 304 21.83 21.59 17.18
N HIS A 305 22.86 21.13 16.45
CA HIS A 305 23.98 22.01 16.09
C HIS A 305 23.54 23.19 15.23
N ALA A 306 22.61 22.98 14.29
CA ALA A 306 22.04 24.08 13.50
C ALA A 306 21.28 25.09 14.39
N ILE A 307 20.51 24.60 15.37
CA ILE A 307 19.79 25.45 16.35
C ILE A 307 20.74 26.16 17.32
N GLU A 308 21.81 25.50 17.76
CA GLU A 308 22.85 26.14 18.59
C GLU A 308 23.52 27.32 17.85
N ARG A 309 23.70 27.17 16.52
CA ARG A 309 24.27 28.20 15.68
C ARG A 309 23.28 29.34 15.40
N ASP A 310 22.02 29.01 15.09
CA ASP A 310 20.91 29.97 14.93
C ASP A 310 19.70 29.54 15.77
N PRO A 311 19.53 30.07 16.99
CA PRO A 311 18.38 29.71 17.85
C PRO A 311 17.01 30.10 17.30
N ASN A 312 16.94 30.92 16.25
CA ASN A 312 15.69 31.30 15.58
C ASN A 312 15.42 30.51 14.30
N PHE A 313 16.22 29.47 14.00
CA PHE A 313 16.05 28.65 12.84
C PHE A 313 14.83 27.71 13.02
N SER A 314 13.64 28.27 12.80
CA SER A 314 12.35 27.60 13.05
C SER A 314 12.21 26.28 12.29
N LEU A 315 12.70 26.19 11.04
CA LEU A 315 12.64 24.95 10.24
C LEU A 315 13.51 23.84 10.87
N ALA A 316 14.71 24.14 11.35
CA ALA A 316 15.56 23.16 12.04
C ALA A 316 14.91 22.66 13.34
N ILE A 317 14.25 23.56 14.09
CA ILE A 317 13.51 23.22 15.30
C ILE A 317 12.34 22.29 14.98
N ALA A 318 11.56 22.57 13.93
CA ALA A 318 10.45 21.71 13.47
C ALA A 318 10.95 20.32 13.04
N ARG A 319 12.05 20.26 12.28
CA ARG A 319 12.65 19.00 11.82
C ARG A 319 13.24 18.18 12.96
N LEU A 320 13.79 18.82 13.99
CA LEU A 320 14.20 18.10 15.20
C LEU A 320 13.03 17.38 15.86
N ALA A 321 11.90 18.07 16.03
CA ALA A 321 10.69 17.47 16.61
C ALA A 321 10.13 16.37 15.71
N ASP A 322 10.05 16.56 14.39
CA ASP A 322 9.64 15.54 13.41
C ASP A 322 10.54 14.30 13.48
N SER A 323 11.86 14.47 13.54
CA SER A 323 12.82 13.36 13.66
C SER A 323 12.60 12.56 14.95
N GLN A 324 12.39 13.25 16.07
CA GLN A 324 12.10 12.62 17.35
C GLN A 324 10.77 11.87 17.33
N MET A 325 9.71 12.42 16.70
CA MET A 325 8.44 11.74 16.53
C MET A 325 8.53 10.57 15.56
N SER A 326 9.33 10.68 14.50
CA SER A 326 9.61 9.55 13.60
C SER A 326 10.33 8.41 14.33
N ARG A 327 11.33 8.73 15.16
CA ARG A 327 12.00 7.74 16.02
C ARG A 327 11.03 7.09 17.01
N HIS A 328 10.16 7.88 17.65
CA HIS A 328 9.09 7.39 18.52
C HIS A 328 8.18 6.40 17.80
N TRP A 329 7.76 6.73 16.57
CA TRP A 329 6.86 5.90 15.78
C TRP A 329 7.51 4.59 15.31
N TRP A 330 8.76 4.66 14.81
CA TRP A 330 9.38 3.50 14.15
C TRP A 330 10.21 2.62 15.07
N ILE A 331 10.80 3.16 16.15
CA ILE A 331 11.84 2.48 16.92
C ILE A 331 11.41 2.25 18.35
N HIS A 332 11.16 3.32 19.10
CA HIS A 332 10.95 3.26 20.54
C HIS A 332 10.01 4.36 21.03
N SER A 333 9.02 3.96 21.82
CA SER A 333 8.09 4.90 22.44
C SER A 333 8.79 5.82 23.42
N LEU A 334 8.58 7.12 23.26
CA LEU A 334 9.02 8.13 24.22
C LEU A 334 8.16 8.05 25.49
N THR A 335 8.77 8.39 26.62
CA THR A 335 8.04 8.58 27.88
C THR A 335 7.15 9.83 27.80
N GLU A 336 6.17 9.96 28.69
CA GLU A 336 5.31 11.16 28.75
C GLU A 336 6.13 12.46 28.94
N LYS A 337 7.21 12.39 29.71
CA LYS A 337 8.11 13.55 29.90
C LYS A 337 8.84 13.92 28.61
N GLU A 338 9.38 12.93 27.90
CA GLU A 338 10.07 13.18 26.61
C GLU A 338 9.09 13.69 25.56
N LEU A 339 7.87 13.13 25.48
CA LEU A 339 6.82 13.63 24.59
C LEU A 339 6.47 15.10 24.88
N ALA A 340 6.39 15.49 26.15
CA ALA A 340 6.12 16.86 26.53
C ALA A 340 7.27 17.81 26.11
N GLU A 341 8.52 17.37 26.15
CA GLU A 341 9.65 18.17 25.64
C GLU A 341 9.64 18.28 24.12
N VAL A 342 9.33 17.19 23.39
CA VAL A 342 9.17 17.24 21.92
C VAL A 342 8.01 18.17 21.53
N LYS A 343 6.90 18.15 22.27
CA LYS A 343 5.79 19.09 22.06
C LYS A 343 6.24 20.53 22.19
N LYS A 344 6.96 20.88 23.26
CA LYS A 344 7.51 22.24 23.45
C LYS A 344 8.44 22.65 22.30
N THR A 345 9.25 21.72 21.81
CA THR A 345 10.14 21.95 20.67
C THR A 345 9.34 22.28 19.41
N ALA A 346 8.31 21.48 19.09
CA ALA A 346 7.47 21.72 17.93
C ALA A 346 6.67 23.03 18.04
N GLU A 347 6.06 23.32 19.20
CA GLU A 347 5.34 24.58 19.47
C GLU A 347 6.28 25.80 19.42
N HIS A 348 7.54 25.64 19.80
CA HIS A 348 8.55 26.72 19.70
C HIS A 348 8.83 27.09 18.23
N ALA A 349 8.90 26.12 17.32
CA ALA A 349 9.03 26.39 15.90
C ALA A 349 7.88 27.28 15.37
N LEU A 350 6.64 26.95 15.72
CA LEU A 350 5.47 27.74 15.34
C LEU A 350 5.40 29.11 16.05
N LYS A 351 5.91 29.22 17.25
CA LYS A 351 6.02 30.53 17.92
C LYS A 351 6.96 31.48 17.19
N LEU A 352 8.05 30.96 16.61
CA LEU A 352 9.00 31.74 15.80
C LEU A 352 8.46 32.01 14.39
N ALA A 353 7.81 31.01 13.77
CA ALA A 353 7.29 31.09 12.42
C ALA A 353 5.87 30.47 12.35
N PRO A 354 4.82 31.25 12.62
CA PRO A 354 3.43 30.72 12.65
C PRO A 354 2.92 30.17 11.32
N ASN A 355 3.53 30.52 10.21
CA ASN A 355 3.17 30.06 8.86
C ASN A 355 4.18 29.03 8.32
N LEU A 356 4.82 28.25 9.18
CA LEU A 356 5.75 27.18 8.79
C LEU A 356 4.98 25.85 8.69
N ALA A 357 4.78 25.33 7.47
CA ALA A 357 4.06 24.07 7.25
C ALA A 357 4.68 22.89 7.99
N GLU A 358 6.02 22.78 7.99
CA GLU A 358 6.78 21.76 8.71
C GLU A 358 6.57 21.84 10.23
N GLY A 359 6.36 23.05 10.77
CA GLY A 359 6.02 23.27 12.17
C GLY A 359 4.66 22.70 12.51
N HIS A 360 3.65 22.96 11.67
CA HIS A 360 2.31 22.37 11.80
C HIS A 360 2.34 20.86 11.67
N ILE A 361 3.12 20.31 10.72
CA ILE A 361 3.31 18.85 10.61
C ILE A 361 3.91 18.29 11.90
N ALA A 362 4.95 18.90 12.44
CA ALA A 362 5.60 18.44 13.67
C ALA A 362 4.65 18.43 14.88
N VAL A 363 3.87 19.49 15.09
CA VAL A 363 2.85 19.57 16.14
C VAL A 363 1.75 18.52 15.90
N GLY A 364 1.28 18.40 14.65
CA GLY A 364 0.29 17.39 14.26
C GLY A 364 0.77 15.96 14.55
N LEU A 365 2.04 15.64 14.32
CA LEU A 365 2.63 14.33 14.64
C LEU A 365 2.68 14.09 16.15
N VAL A 366 2.97 15.11 16.95
CA VAL A 366 2.92 15.00 18.42
C VAL A 366 1.50 14.67 18.88
N PHE A 367 0.48 15.34 18.36
CA PHE A 367 -0.90 15.04 18.68
C PHE A 367 -1.30 13.63 18.18
N TYR A 368 -0.93 13.26 16.96
CA TYR A 368 -1.30 11.99 16.34
C TYR A 368 -0.58 10.81 16.98
N TRP A 369 0.75 10.79 16.96
CA TRP A 369 1.56 9.65 17.37
C TRP A 369 1.82 9.62 18.88
N GLY A 370 1.97 10.81 19.49
CA GLY A 370 2.25 10.93 20.91
C GLY A 370 1.00 10.78 21.79
N TYR A 371 -0.03 11.60 21.54
CA TYR A 371 -1.17 11.71 22.43
C TYR A 371 -2.46 11.08 21.92
N ARG A 372 -2.53 10.63 20.64
CA ARG A 372 -3.75 10.15 19.96
C ARG A 372 -4.91 11.15 20.01
N GLN A 373 -4.57 12.44 19.98
CA GLN A 373 -5.50 13.56 19.87
C GLN A 373 -5.76 13.85 18.39
N TYR A 374 -6.71 13.10 17.83
CA TYR A 374 -6.91 13.03 16.36
C TYR A 374 -7.47 14.31 15.77
N ASP A 375 -8.38 15.01 16.49
CA ASP A 375 -8.98 16.26 15.99
C ASP A 375 -7.94 17.38 15.96
N GLU A 376 -7.12 17.49 17.01
CA GLU A 376 -6.03 18.45 17.08
C GLU A 376 -4.98 18.18 16.00
N ALA A 377 -4.64 16.90 15.77
CA ALA A 377 -3.72 16.52 14.71
C ALA A 377 -4.22 16.91 13.33
N LEU A 378 -5.52 16.67 13.04
CA LEU A 378 -6.15 17.06 11.77
C LEU A 378 -6.15 18.58 11.58
N GLY A 379 -6.38 19.37 12.63
CA GLY A 379 -6.30 20.82 12.57
C GLY A 379 -4.92 21.29 12.11
N GLU A 380 -3.87 20.71 12.67
CA GLU A 380 -2.50 21.06 12.31
C GLU A 380 -2.13 20.58 10.88
N PHE A 381 -2.51 19.38 10.49
CA PHE A 381 -2.28 18.90 9.12
C PHE A 381 -3.07 19.70 8.08
N GLN A 382 -4.27 20.18 8.41
CA GLN A 382 -5.03 21.07 7.56
C GLN A 382 -4.33 22.41 7.37
N HIS A 383 -3.81 23.02 8.44
CA HIS A 383 -3.00 24.25 8.33
C HIS A 383 -1.75 24.04 7.48
N ALA A 384 -1.06 22.90 7.64
CA ALA A 384 0.08 22.57 6.78
C ALA A 384 -0.33 22.52 5.30
N LEU A 385 -1.48 21.89 4.97
CA LEU A 385 -1.99 21.80 3.61
C LEU A 385 -2.51 23.13 3.05
N GLU A 386 -2.93 24.07 3.88
CA GLU A 386 -3.26 25.44 3.47
C GLU A 386 -2.02 26.24 3.08
N LEU A 387 -0.87 25.95 3.73
CA LEU A 387 0.42 26.59 3.45
C LEU A 387 1.17 25.90 2.30
N GLN A 388 1.10 24.56 2.23
CA GLN A 388 1.74 23.73 1.20
C GLN A 388 0.72 22.72 0.63
N PRO A 389 -0.12 23.13 -0.35
CA PRO A 389 -1.19 22.27 -0.88
C PRO A 389 -0.69 20.99 -1.59
N ASN A 390 0.57 20.96 -1.97
CA ASN A 390 1.22 19.82 -2.64
C ASN A 390 2.09 18.96 -1.69
N ASP A 391 1.97 19.15 -0.38
CA ASP A 391 2.69 18.29 0.57
C ASP A 391 2.00 16.91 0.68
N SER A 392 2.62 15.90 0.04
CA SER A 392 2.12 14.52 0.06
C SER A 392 2.19 13.90 1.47
N ARG A 393 3.14 14.30 2.32
CA ARG A 393 3.29 13.80 3.69
C ARG A 393 2.13 14.26 4.57
N ALA A 394 1.77 15.54 4.51
CA ALA A 394 0.63 16.09 5.25
C ALA A 394 -0.68 15.37 4.84
N LEU A 395 -0.86 15.08 3.54
CA LEU A 395 -2.01 14.28 3.06
C LEU A 395 -1.97 12.85 3.59
N ILE A 396 -0.82 12.18 3.61
CA ILE A 396 -0.66 10.82 4.14
C ILE A 396 -1.02 10.78 5.63
N TYR A 397 -0.56 11.76 6.41
CA TYR A 397 -0.85 11.82 7.84
C TYR A 397 -2.33 12.15 8.11
N SER A 398 -2.93 13.10 7.38
CA SER A 398 -4.36 13.41 7.46
C SER A 398 -5.20 12.17 7.13
N ALA A 399 -4.90 11.49 6.02
CA ALA A 399 -5.57 10.25 5.63
C ALA A 399 -5.47 9.15 6.69
N ALA A 400 -4.28 9.00 7.29
CA ALA A 400 -4.06 8.04 8.37
C ALA A 400 -4.91 8.37 9.61
N VAL A 401 -5.04 9.64 9.97
CA VAL A 401 -5.90 10.06 11.10
C VAL A 401 -7.38 9.86 10.76
N HIS A 402 -7.85 10.25 9.57
CA HIS A 402 -9.22 9.98 9.13
C HIS A 402 -9.55 8.47 9.18
N ARG A 403 -8.59 7.60 8.84
CA ARG A 403 -8.73 6.15 9.00
C ARG A 403 -8.92 5.73 10.45
N ARG A 404 -8.16 6.33 11.40
CA ARG A 404 -8.33 6.09 12.86
C ARG A 404 -9.72 6.48 13.34
N GLN A 405 -10.27 7.55 12.79
CA GLN A 405 -11.63 8.02 13.09
C GLN A 405 -12.73 7.27 12.33
N GLY A 406 -12.40 6.27 11.51
CA GLY A 406 -13.38 5.53 10.71
C GLY A 406 -13.98 6.34 9.54
N GLN A 407 -13.35 7.44 9.12
CA GLN A 407 -13.76 8.27 7.99
C GLN A 407 -13.19 7.72 6.68
N TRP A 408 -13.65 6.53 6.30
CA TRP A 408 -13.05 5.71 5.25
C TRP A 408 -12.97 6.37 3.87
N GLU A 409 -14.03 7.06 3.44
CA GLU A 409 -14.09 7.73 2.13
C GLU A 409 -13.09 8.88 2.06
N ARG A 410 -13.00 9.70 3.11
CA ARG A 410 -12.02 10.78 3.21
C ARG A 410 -10.59 10.22 3.19
N CYS A 411 -10.33 9.21 4.02
CA CYS A 411 -9.05 8.53 4.07
C CYS A 411 -8.60 8.06 2.68
N LEU A 412 -9.46 7.33 1.95
CA LEU A 412 -9.14 6.83 0.62
C LEU A 412 -8.92 7.96 -0.40
N SER A 413 -9.73 9.03 -0.36
CA SER A 413 -9.60 10.19 -1.23
C SER A 413 -8.27 10.93 -1.02
N GLU A 414 -7.87 11.13 0.23
CA GLU A 414 -6.60 11.80 0.57
C GLU A 414 -5.39 10.94 0.20
N TYR A 415 -5.41 9.62 0.44
CA TYR A 415 -4.36 8.73 -0.05
C TYR A 415 -4.26 8.72 -1.57
N GLN A 416 -5.39 8.75 -2.30
CA GLN A 416 -5.38 8.85 -3.76
C GLN A 416 -4.74 10.15 -4.22
N ARG A 417 -5.07 11.28 -3.57
CA ARG A 417 -4.43 12.57 -3.86
C ARG A 417 -2.94 12.55 -3.54
N ALA A 418 -2.54 11.97 -2.40
CA ALA A 418 -1.13 11.79 -2.05
C ALA A 418 -0.39 10.96 -3.12
N GLY A 419 -1.01 9.89 -3.62
CA GLY A 419 -0.45 9.07 -4.71
C GLY A 419 -0.31 9.80 -6.05
N GLN A 420 -1.11 10.82 -6.31
CA GLN A 420 -0.93 11.68 -7.48
C GLN A 420 0.27 12.63 -7.34
N LEU A 421 0.58 13.06 -6.12
CA LEU A 421 1.73 13.92 -5.81
C LEU A 421 3.01 13.08 -5.58
N ASP A 422 2.85 11.83 -5.16
CA ASP A 422 3.94 10.90 -4.90
C ASP A 422 3.68 9.52 -5.53
N PRO A 423 3.68 9.41 -6.87
CA PRO A 423 3.25 8.20 -7.57
C PRO A 423 4.17 6.99 -7.36
N ARG A 424 5.35 7.20 -6.76
CA ARG A 424 6.30 6.12 -6.50
C ARG A 424 6.48 5.80 -5.02
N GLU A 425 5.72 6.45 -4.15
CA GLU A 425 5.71 6.15 -2.72
C GLU A 425 4.93 4.86 -2.45
N ALA A 426 5.64 3.80 -2.08
CA ALA A 426 5.05 2.47 -1.87
C ALA A 426 4.11 2.41 -0.66
N VAL A 427 4.31 3.28 0.34
CA VAL A 427 3.48 3.38 1.55
C VAL A 427 2.05 3.80 1.22
N VAL A 428 1.84 4.60 0.17
CA VAL A 428 0.50 5.05 -0.21
C VAL A 428 -0.39 3.89 -0.64
N PRO A 429 -0.04 3.09 -1.67
CA PRO A 429 -0.86 1.92 -2.02
C PRO A 429 -0.90 0.85 -0.91
N ALA A 430 0.13 0.71 -0.06
CA ALA A 430 0.08 -0.14 1.12
C ALA A 430 -0.99 0.33 2.13
N SER A 431 -1.08 1.63 2.35
CA SER A 431 -2.07 2.23 3.25
C SER A 431 -3.50 2.11 2.70
N ILE A 432 -3.68 2.28 1.39
CA ILE A 432 -4.96 2.02 0.69
C ILE A 432 -5.33 0.54 0.84
N ALA A 433 -4.37 -0.36 0.64
CA ALA A 433 -4.58 -1.81 0.76
C ALA A 433 -5.06 -2.19 2.17
N THR A 434 -4.44 -1.65 3.21
CA THR A 434 -4.84 -1.92 4.59
C THR A 434 -6.21 -1.31 4.90
N THR A 435 -6.54 -0.16 4.34
CA THR A 435 -7.87 0.42 4.49
C THR A 435 -8.93 -0.51 3.87
N TYR A 436 -8.68 -1.03 2.67
CA TYR A 436 -9.58 -2.02 2.05
C TYR A 436 -9.64 -3.34 2.83
N LEU A 437 -8.52 -3.79 3.42
CA LEU A 437 -8.50 -4.97 4.29
C LEU A 437 -9.44 -4.78 5.49
N GLN A 438 -9.36 -3.62 6.16
CA GLN A 438 -10.25 -3.27 7.27
C GLN A 438 -11.72 -3.27 6.86
N LEU A 439 -12.02 -2.82 5.64
CA LEU A 439 -13.36 -2.80 5.05
C LEU A 439 -13.84 -4.14 4.50
N ARG A 440 -13.05 -5.21 4.59
CA ARG A 440 -13.29 -6.54 3.98
C ARG A 440 -13.44 -6.52 2.46
N LYS A 441 -12.84 -5.53 1.79
CA LYS A 441 -12.72 -5.45 0.33
C LYS A 441 -11.46 -6.20 -0.12
N TRP A 442 -11.49 -7.54 0.01
CA TRP A 442 -10.31 -8.40 -0.13
C TRP A 442 -9.61 -8.30 -1.48
N LYS A 443 -10.39 -8.18 -2.57
CA LYS A 443 -9.85 -8.08 -3.93
C LYS A 443 -9.12 -6.74 -4.16
N GLU A 444 -9.71 -5.67 -3.66
CA GLU A 444 -9.14 -4.32 -3.70
C GLU A 444 -7.89 -4.25 -2.83
N ALA A 445 -7.92 -4.85 -1.65
CA ALA A 445 -6.78 -4.96 -0.76
C ALA A 445 -5.61 -5.70 -1.42
N ASP A 446 -5.85 -6.88 -2.02
CA ASP A 446 -4.84 -7.65 -2.76
C ASP A 446 -4.24 -6.84 -3.90
N ARG A 447 -5.08 -6.16 -4.72
CA ARG A 447 -4.62 -5.35 -5.84
C ARG A 447 -3.71 -4.20 -5.39
N ALA A 448 -4.13 -3.44 -4.38
CA ALA A 448 -3.37 -2.31 -3.87
C ALA A 448 -2.07 -2.76 -3.18
N ALA A 449 -2.08 -3.90 -2.46
CA ALA A 449 -0.89 -4.49 -1.87
C ALA A 449 0.14 -4.90 -2.94
N ARG A 450 -0.30 -5.53 -4.03
CA ARG A 450 0.58 -5.86 -5.17
C ARG A 450 1.13 -4.62 -5.85
N GLN A 451 0.32 -3.55 -5.99
CA GLN A 451 0.80 -2.28 -6.51
C GLN A 451 1.92 -1.71 -5.63
N SER A 452 1.77 -1.71 -4.31
CA SER A 452 2.82 -1.31 -3.37
C SER A 452 4.11 -2.11 -3.58
N LEU A 453 4.01 -3.44 -3.66
CA LEU A 453 5.16 -4.34 -3.86
C LEU A 453 5.81 -4.22 -5.25
N THR A 454 5.11 -3.66 -6.24
CA THR A 454 5.71 -3.30 -7.53
C THR A 454 6.61 -2.06 -7.41
N LEU A 455 6.29 -1.14 -6.51
CA LEU A 455 7.08 0.07 -6.24
C LEU A 455 8.27 -0.22 -5.33
N ASP A 456 8.06 -0.95 -4.25
CA ASP A 456 9.10 -1.48 -3.37
C ASP A 456 8.78 -2.91 -2.94
N THR A 457 9.60 -3.87 -3.39
CA THR A 457 9.44 -5.29 -3.07
C THR A 457 9.64 -5.62 -1.59
N ARG A 458 10.13 -4.66 -0.80
CA ARG A 458 10.37 -4.79 0.63
C ARG A 458 9.37 -4.00 1.48
N GLU A 459 8.33 -3.41 0.86
CA GLU A 459 7.31 -2.68 1.62
C GLU A 459 6.49 -3.62 2.51
N ILE A 460 6.68 -3.47 3.82
CA ILE A 460 6.15 -4.41 4.82
C ILE A 460 4.63 -4.35 4.89
N GLY A 461 4.04 -3.15 4.82
CA GLY A 461 2.59 -2.97 4.84
C GLY A 461 1.91 -3.69 3.67
N GLY A 462 2.53 -3.63 2.48
CA GLY A 462 2.09 -4.36 1.29
C GLY A 462 2.18 -5.88 1.47
N MET A 463 3.31 -6.39 2.00
CA MET A 463 3.49 -7.83 2.26
C MET A 463 2.45 -8.36 3.26
N ILE A 464 2.30 -7.69 4.39
CA ILE A 464 1.37 -8.10 5.45
C ILE A 464 -0.06 -8.06 4.96
N THR A 465 -0.45 -6.99 4.24
CA THR A 465 -1.80 -6.87 3.70
C THR A 465 -2.08 -7.96 2.65
N LEU A 466 -1.10 -8.28 1.80
CA LEU A 466 -1.25 -9.36 0.82
C LEU A 466 -1.49 -10.72 1.49
N LEU A 467 -0.72 -11.03 2.54
CA LEU A 467 -0.90 -12.26 3.31
C LEU A 467 -2.26 -12.29 4.02
N ASN A 468 -2.61 -11.21 4.73
CA ASN A 468 -3.87 -11.15 5.48
C ASN A 468 -5.09 -11.08 4.57
N SER A 469 -5.02 -10.49 3.37
CA SER A 469 -6.14 -10.54 2.41
C SER A 469 -6.42 -11.96 1.94
N CYS A 470 -5.40 -12.81 1.85
CA CYS A 470 -5.56 -14.23 1.58
C CYS A 470 -6.16 -14.98 2.78
N LEU A 471 -5.58 -14.85 3.98
CA LEU A 471 -6.03 -15.57 5.17
C LEU A 471 -7.44 -15.14 5.60
N ASN A 472 -7.68 -13.82 5.64
CA ASN A 472 -8.96 -13.27 6.09
C ASN A 472 -10.05 -13.35 5.02
N GLY A 473 -9.68 -13.31 3.72
CA GLY A 473 -10.64 -13.37 2.62
C GLY A 473 -11.10 -14.78 2.27
N THR A 474 -10.19 -15.74 2.28
CA THR A 474 -10.47 -17.11 1.82
C THR A 474 -10.13 -18.20 2.83
N GLY A 475 -9.23 -17.94 3.76
CA GLY A 475 -8.67 -18.95 4.66
C GLY A 475 -7.76 -19.97 3.95
N ASP A 476 -7.27 -19.67 2.75
CA ASP A 476 -6.40 -20.58 1.98
C ASP A 476 -4.96 -20.57 2.52
N ILE A 477 -4.68 -21.51 3.42
CA ILE A 477 -3.36 -21.66 4.05
C ILE A 477 -2.29 -22.02 3.02
N LYS A 478 -2.62 -22.78 1.97
CA LYS A 478 -1.65 -23.17 0.93
C LYS A 478 -1.20 -21.94 0.12
N GLU A 479 -2.14 -21.10 -0.27
CA GLU A 479 -1.84 -19.85 -0.97
C GLU A 479 -1.10 -18.86 -0.05
N ALA A 480 -1.50 -18.75 1.23
CA ALA A 480 -0.80 -17.94 2.22
C ALA A 480 0.68 -18.37 2.36
N ARG A 481 0.96 -19.67 2.40
CA ARG A 481 2.33 -20.22 2.41
C ARG A 481 3.10 -19.86 1.14
N ARG A 482 2.45 -19.92 -0.03
CA ARG A 482 3.04 -19.52 -1.31
C ARG A 482 3.39 -18.03 -1.32
N ILE A 483 2.49 -17.18 -0.84
CA ILE A 483 2.74 -15.74 -0.68
C ILE A 483 3.93 -15.51 0.27
N MET A 484 3.92 -16.15 1.45
CA MET A 484 4.99 -16.03 2.44
C MET A 484 6.36 -16.46 1.89
N SER A 485 6.41 -17.45 0.99
CA SER A 485 7.67 -17.91 0.38
C SER A 485 8.31 -16.86 -0.55
N THR A 486 7.55 -15.87 -1.00
CA THR A 486 8.07 -14.76 -1.83
C THR A 486 8.68 -13.62 -1.02
N PHE A 487 8.46 -13.61 0.31
CA PHE A 487 8.97 -12.56 1.19
C PHE A 487 10.45 -12.80 1.55
N PRO A 488 11.22 -11.73 1.80
CA PRO A 488 12.63 -11.84 2.17
C PRO A 488 12.83 -12.77 3.37
N THR A 489 13.87 -13.61 3.29
CA THR A 489 14.26 -14.54 4.38
C THR A 489 15.24 -13.90 5.34
N GLU A 490 15.95 -12.88 4.86
CA GLU A 490 17.05 -12.24 5.56
C GLU A 490 16.58 -10.99 6.28
N ASN A 491 16.98 -10.88 7.53
CA ASN A 491 16.78 -9.75 8.45
C ASN A 491 15.33 -9.51 8.92
N ARG A 492 15.21 -9.33 10.22
CA ARG A 492 14.01 -8.80 10.85
C ARG A 492 13.73 -7.40 10.31
N ILE A 493 12.87 -7.31 9.32
CA ILE A 493 12.28 -6.04 8.91
C ILE A 493 11.16 -5.80 9.91
N THR A 494 11.47 -5.07 10.97
CA THR A 494 10.48 -4.61 11.93
C THR A 494 9.83 -3.35 11.41
N SER A 495 8.52 -3.30 11.43
CA SER A 495 7.76 -2.09 11.22
C SER A 495 6.72 -1.96 12.31
N ARG A 496 6.65 -0.81 12.96
CA ARG A 496 5.45 -0.41 13.67
C ARG A 496 4.38 -0.05 12.64
N VAL A 497 3.74 -1.07 12.09
CA VAL A 497 2.54 -0.82 11.32
C VAL A 497 1.46 -0.46 12.32
N TRP A 498 0.94 0.77 12.23
CA TRP A 498 -0.23 1.24 12.97
C TRP A 498 -0.02 1.71 14.43
N GLY A 499 1.21 1.85 14.90
CA GLY A 499 1.50 2.44 16.21
C GLY A 499 1.20 1.57 17.43
N ALA A 500 0.85 0.30 17.24
CA ALA A 500 0.53 -0.61 18.33
C ALA A 500 1.46 -1.82 18.39
N ASP A 501 1.80 -2.45 17.27
CA ASP A 501 2.53 -3.69 17.28
C ASP A 501 3.74 -3.68 16.37
N VAL A 502 4.81 -4.33 16.79
CA VAL A 502 5.91 -4.70 15.89
C VAL A 502 5.40 -5.85 15.05
N VAL A 503 4.83 -5.54 13.90
CA VAL A 503 4.50 -6.55 12.91
C VAL A 503 5.75 -6.76 12.06
N ASP A 504 6.43 -7.87 12.26
CA ASP A 504 7.56 -8.26 11.44
C ASP A 504 7.22 -9.49 10.58
N ILE A 505 8.01 -9.70 9.54
CA ILE A 505 7.85 -10.87 8.66
C ILE A 505 8.10 -12.17 9.42
N ILE A 506 8.92 -12.16 10.46
CA ILE A 506 9.19 -13.30 11.32
C ILE A 506 7.96 -13.65 12.14
N GLY A 507 7.31 -12.64 12.75
CA GLY A 507 6.04 -12.81 13.43
C GLY A 507 4.95 -13.38 12.51
N GLN A 508 4.87 -12.91 11.27
CA GLN A 508 3.92 -13.46 10.29
C GLN A 508 4.23 -14.91 9.92
N ARG A 509 5.52 -15.31 9.85
CA ARG A 509 5.90 -16.72 9.63
C ARG A 509 5.54 -17.60 10.81
N ALA A 510 5.82 -17.13 12.02
CA ALA A 510 5.42 -17.83 13.23
C ALA A 510 3.89 -17.97 13.31
N TYR A 511 3.17 -16.90 13.01
CA TYR A 511 1.72 -16.91 12.97
C TYR A 511 1.15 -17.91 11.94
N LEU A 512 1.74 -17.98 10.74
CA LEU A 512 1.34 -18.99 9.75
C LEU A 512 1.56 -20.41 10.28
N SER A 513 2.67 -20.68 10.99
CA SER A 513 2.89 -21.97 11.66
C SER A 513 1.85 -22.25 12.77
N ILE A 514 1.43 -21.21 13.50
CA ILE A 514 0.33 -21.33 14.48
C ILE A 514 -0.98 -21.71 13.79
N ILE A 515 -1.35 -21.06 12.70
CA ILE A 515 -2.54 -21.38 11.90
C ILE A 515 -2.51 -22.86 11.43
N GLU A 516 -1.33 -23.39 11.11
CA GLU A 516 -1.10 -24.78 10.72
C GLU A 516 -1.04 -25.76 11.92
N ARG A 517 -1.13 -25.26 13.14
CA ARG A 517 -0.93 -25.98 14.41
C ARG A 517 0.46 -26.61 14.55
N ASP A 518 1.44 -26.08 13.82
CA ASP A 518 2.84 -26.44 13.97
C ASP A 518 3.50 -25.53 15.05
N PHE A 519 3.06 -25.68 16.30
CA PHE A 519 3.55 -24.90 17.42
C PHE A 519 5.05 -25.06 17.68
N PRO A 520 5.67 -26.25 17.49
CA PRO A 520 7.13 -26.39 17.62
C PRO A 520 7.90 -25.49 16.64
N THR A 521 7.46 -25.40 15.38
CA THR A 521 8.08 -24.51 14.39
C THR A 521 7.84 -23.03 14.78
N ALA A 522 6.64 -22.65 15.24
CA ALA A 522 6.36 -21.30 15.69
C ALA A 522 7.27 -20.88 16.87
N LEU A 523 7.44 -21.75 17.88
CA LEU A 523 8.34 -21.53 19.02
C LEU A 523 9.79 -21.37 18.59
N LYS A 524 10.25 -22.22 17.64
CA LYS A 524 11.61 -22.12 17.09
C LYS A 524 11.86 -20.80 16.35
N ILE A 525 10.86 -20.30 15.62
CA ILE A 525 10.96 -19.01 14.92
C ILE A 525 11.09 -17.85 15.92
N TRP A 526 10.37 -17.93 17.07
CA TRP A 526 10.44 -16.96 18.15
C TRP A 526 11.58 -17.20 19.14
N GLU A 527 12.48 -18.16 18.90
CA GLU A 527 13.63 -18.38 19.76
C GLU A 527 14.57 -17.18 19.66
N PRO A 528 14.82 -16.43 20.77
CA PRO A 528 15.61 -15.23 20.69
C PRO A 528 17.06 -15.55 20.35
N GLY A 529 17.53 -15.08 19.20
CA GLY A 529 18.96 -14.98 18.95
C GLY A 529 19.62 -14.06 19.97
N ALA A 530 20.83 -14.37 20.41
CA ALA A 530 21.51 -13.64 21.49
C ALA A 530 21.62 -12.10 21.27
N ASN A 531 21.40 -11.62 20.04
CA ASN A 531 21.50 -10.20 19.64
C ASN A 531 20.23 -9.64 19.00
N ASP A 532 19.07 -10.25 19.26
CA ASP A 532 17.82 -9.83 18.64
C ASP A 532 17.16 -8.68 19.41
N PRO A 533 17.09 -7.46 18.83
CA PRO A 533 16.48 -6.31 19.52
C PRO A 533 14.96 -6.47 19.73
N VAL A 534 14.26 -7.24 18.85
CA VAL A 534 12.81 -7.42 18.94
C VAL A 534 12.43 -8.46 20.00
N ALA A 535 13.19 -9.54 20.11
CA ALA A 535 12.97 -10.53 21.18
C ALA A 535 13.24 -9.95 22.58
N LYS A 536 14.03 -8.87 22.64
CA LYS A 536 14.30 -8.10 23.86
C LYS A 536 13.38 -6.89 24.03
N SER A 537 12.61 -6.55 23.00
CA SER A 537 11.66 -5.45 23.09
C SER A 537 10.43 -5.88 23.90
N GLU A 538 9.88 -4.96 24.66
CA GLU A 538 8.63 -5.15 25.42
C GLU A 538 7.46 -5.61 24.53
N LEU A 539 7.57 -5.49 23.21
CA LEU A 539 6.50 -5.74 22.24
C LEU A 539 6.40 -7.20 21.75
N GLY A 540 7.42 -8.03 22.01
CA GLY A 540 7.45 -9.41 21.50
C GLY A 540 7.65 -10.48 22.57
N ILE A 541 7.95 -10.07 23.80
CA ILE A 541 8.36 -11.00 24.86
C ILE A 541 7.25 -11.94 25.34
N ALA A 542 5.98 -11.55 25.18
CA ALA A 542 4.84 -12.40 25.51
C ALA A 542 4.48 -13.43 24.44
N ALA A 543 5.09 -13.40 23.25
CA ALA A 543 4.73 -14.27 22.13
C ALA A 543 4.95 -15.76 22.45
N ARG A 544 6.08 -16.15 23.04
CA ARG A 544 6.37 -17.54 23.39
C ARG A 544 5.39 -18.10 24.44
N PRO A 545 5.17 -17.42 25.58
CA PRO A 545 4.11 -17.81 26.52
C PRO A 545 2.73 -17.98 25.88
N ALA A 546 2.32 -17.06 25.00
CA ALA A 546 1.06 -17.16 24.28
C ALA A 546 1.01 -18.41 23.37
N ILE A 547 2.09 -18.72 22.62
CA ILE A 547 2.16 -19.94 21.80
C ILE A 547 2.03 -21.19 22.65
N HIS A 548 2.64 -21.25 23.84
CA HIS A 548 2.48 -22.38 24.76
C HIS A 548 1.04 -22.51 25.29
N VAL A 549 0.34 -21.40 25.52
CA VAL A 549 -1.09 -21.44 25.86
C VAL A 549 -1.91 -22.07 24.70
N LEU A 550 -1.66 -21.60 23.46
CA LEU A 550 -2.36 -22.14 22.28
C LEU A 550 -2.05 -23.63 22.03
N ALA A 551 -0.83 -24.07 22.38
CA ALA A 551 -0.43 -25.47 22.29
C ALA A 551 -1.02 -26.36 23.41
N GLY A 552 -1.68 -25.76 24.40
CA GLY A 552 -2.16 -26.48 25.58
C GLY A 552 -1.06 -26.87 26.59
N ASP A 553 0.11 -26.27 26.49
CA ASP A 553 1.34 -26.58 27.23
C ASP A 553 1.86 -25.39 28.06
N ALA A 554 0.95 -24.61 28.60
CA ALA A 554 1.28 -23.43 29.42
C ALA A 554 2.20 -23.74 30.63
N ALA A 555 2.17 -24.96 31.14
CA ALA A 555 3.03 -25.35 32.26
C ALA A 555 4.52 -25.34 31.93
N SER A 556 4.89 -25.61 30.69
CA SER A 556 6.29 -25.61 30.20
C SER A 556 6.93 -24.23 30.18
N THR A 557 6.14 -23.17 30.25
CA THR A 557 6.60 -21.77 30.17
C THR A 557 6.42 -21.00 31.49
N GLN A 558 6.10 -21.64 32.60
CA GLN A 558 5.79 -20.96 33.86
C GLN A 558 6.90 -19.99 34.30
N THR A 559 8.16 -20.45 34.36
CA THR A 559 9.30 -19.61 34.77
C THR A 559 9.53 -18.44 33.82
N GLU A 560 9.43 -18.67 32.50
CA GLU A 560 9.54 -17.63 31.50
C GLU A 560 8.40 -16.61 31.66
N SER A 561 7.17 -17.08 31.83
CA SER A 561 5.99 -16.25 32.05
C SER A 561 6.08 -15.38 33.31
N GLU A 562 6.62 -15.92 34.40
CA GLU A 562 6.86 -15.15 35.65
C GLU A 562 7.90 -14.04 35.42
N GLN A 563 9.00 -14.33 34.70
CA GLN A 563 10.04 -13.34 34.38
C GLN A 563 9.50 -12.24 33.47
N VAL A 564 8.84 -12.63 32.37
CA VAL A 564 8.24 -11.70 31.39
C VAL A 564 7.15 -10.87 32.08
N GLY A 565 6.32 -11.47 32.89
CA GLY A 565 5.30 -10.78 33.68
C GLY A 565 5.90 -9.68 34.54
N GLY A 566 6.99 -9.97 35.27
CA GLY A 566 7.69 -8.97 36.07
C GLY A 566 8.22 -7.78 35.28
N VAL A 567 8.74 -8.02 34.05
CA VAL A 567 9.20 -6.95 33.17
C VAL A 567 8.01 -6.09 32.70
N LEU A 568 6.94 -6.70 32.23
CA LEU A 568 5.75 -5.99 31.75
C LEU A 568 5.03 -5.24 32.88
N GLU A 569 4.95 -5.80 34.10
CA GLU A 569 4.39 -5.13 35.26
C GLU A 569 5.24 -3.91 35.70
N ALA A 570 6.57 -3.99 35.53
CA ALA A 570 7.44 -2.84 35.76
C ALA A 570 7.20 -1.74 34.71
N ALA A 571 7.12 -2.12 33.43
CA ALA A 571 6.82 -1.19 32.33
C ALA A 571 5.42 -0.54 32.48
N LEU A 572 4.42 -1.31 32.95
CA LEU A 572 3.08 -0.78 33.24
C LEU A 572 3.06 0.25 34.37
N ARG A 573 3.94 0.12 35.38
CA ARG A 573 4.07 1.15 36.42
C ARG A 573 4.58 2.48 35.85
N GLU A 574 5.44 2.45 34.85
CA GLU A 574 5.96 3.65 34.20
C GLU A 574 4.94 4.22 33.16
N ARG A 575 4.14 3.33 32.56
CA ARG A 575 3.16 3.67 31.52
C ARG A 575 1.79 3.02 31.83
N PRO A 576 1.06 3.49 32.86
CA PRO A 576 -0.12 2.83 33.41
C PRO A 576 -1.31 2.73 32.43
N ASN A 577 -1.33 3.55 31.37
CA ASN A 577 -2.38 3.60 30.35
C ASN A 577 -1.89 3.07 29.00
N ASP A 578 -0.89 2.19 28.96
CA ASP A 578 -0.44 1.57 27.72
C ASP A 578 -1.26 0.29 27.42
N PRO A 579 -2.16 0.33 26.40
CA PRO A 579 -3.02 -0.80 26.10
C PRO A 579 -2.22 -2.01 25.56
N ASN A 580 -1.04 -1.78 24.97
CA ASN A 580 -0.22 -2.86 24.41
C ASN A 580 0.42 -3.68 25.54
N ILE A 581 0.90 -3.02 26.59
CA ILE A 581 1.43 -3.72 27.78
C ILE A 581 0.32 -4.55 28.44
N LEU A 582 -0.87 -3.98 28.58
CA LEU A 582 -2.03 -4.67 29.16
C LEU A 582 -2.46 -5.88 28.31
N THR A 583 -2.47 -5.75 26.98
CA THR A 583 -2.75 -6.84 26.06
C THR A 583 -1.75 -7.99 26.24
N GLN A 584 -0.46 -7.70 26.32
CA GLN A 584 0.55 -8.73 26.55
C GLN A 584 0.45 -9.37 27.94
N LEU A 585 0.23 -8.55 28.97
CA LEU A 585 0.01 -9.05 30.33
C LEU A 585 -1.20 -9.99 30.41
N SER A 586 -2.24 -9.75 29.62
CA SER A 586 -3.41 -10.64 29.61
C SER A 586 -3.05 -12.07 29.17
N TRP A 587 -2.17 -12.24 28.17
CA TRP A 587 -1.64 -13.53 27.74
C TRP A 587 -0.69 -14.16 28.77
N ILE A 588 0.16 -13.35 29.41
CA ILE A 588 1.05 -13.81 30.49
C ILE A 588 0.26 -14.34 31.67
N TYR A 589 -0.75 -13.59 32.12
CA TYR A 589 -1.61 -14.04 33.22
C TYR A 589 -2.40 -15.30 32.88
N LEU A 590 -2.82 -15.44 31.61
CA LEU A 590 -3.45 -16.65 31.12
C LEU A 590 -2.47 -17.85 31.17
N ALA A 591 -1.22 -17.67 30.72
CA ALA A 591 -0.17 -18.68 30.82
C ALA A 591 0.11 -19.10 32.26
N LEU A 592 0.04 -18.17 33.22
CA LEU A 592 0.17 -18.42 34.66
C LEU A 592 -1.12 -18.93 35.31
N ARG A 593 -2.20 -19.19 34.53
CA ARG A 593 -3.53 -19.61 35.03
C ARG A 593 -4.19 -18.61 35.98
N ARG A 594 -3.83 -17.34 35.86
CA ARG A 594 -4.38 -16.19 36.61
C ARG A 594 -5.52 -15.56 35.79
N ASN A 595 -6.59 -16.35 35.51
CA ASN A 595 -7.65 -15.96 34.55
C ASN A 595 -8.36 -14.67 34.95
N ALA A 596 -8.59 -14.40 36.22
CA ALA A 596 -9.25 -13.16 36.67
C ALA A 596 -8.41 -11.91 36.31
N GLU A 597 -7.09 -12.01 36.47
CA GLU A 597 -6.16 -10.91 36.14
C GLU A 597 -5.98 -10.75 34.64
N ALA A 598 -5.96 -11.87 33.90
CA ALA A 598 -5.96 -11.86 32.41
C ALA A 598 -7.17 -11.10 31.87
N LEU A 599 -8.37 -11.42 32.33
CA LEU A 599 -9.61 -10.73 31.97
C LEU A 599 -9.61 -9.25 32.37
N SER A 600 -9.09 -8.95 33.58
CA SER A 600 -8.99 -7.57 34.08
C SER A 600 -8.07 -6.73 33.19
N ALA A 601 -6.89 -7.24 32.82
CA ALA A 601 -5.94 -6.55 31.96
C ALA A 601 -6.50 -6.33 30.56
N ALA A 602 -7.12 -7.35 29.94
CA ALA A 602 -7.74 -7.23 28.61
C ALA A 602 -8.90 -6.22 28.61
N ARG A 603 -9.77 -6.23 29.64
CA ARG A 603 -10.86 -5.24 29.77
C ARG A 603 -10.32 -3.83 29.99
N GLN A 604 -9.28 -3.66 30.80
CA GLN A 604 -8.65 -2.35 30.98
C GLN A 604 -8.06 -1.82 29.66
N ALA A 605 -7.38 -2.65 28.89
CA ALA A 605 -6.86 -2.27 27.58
C ALA A 605 -7.99 -1.79 26.64
N THR A 606 -9.12 -2.51 26.59
CA THR A 606 -10.29 -2.13 25.77
C THR A 606 -10.93 -0.83 26.23
N ASN A 607 -10.94 -0.53 27.53
CA ASN A 607 -11.45 0.74 28.05
C ASN A 607 -10.53 1.93 27.71
N ILE A 608 -9.22 1.71 27.65
CA ILE A 608 -8.24 2.74 27.29
C ILE A 608 -8.29 3.06 25.79
N LEU A 609 -8.52 2.04 24.96
CA LEU A 609 -8.52 2.19 23.51
C LEU A 609 -9.78 1.56 22.89
N PRO A 610 -10.95 2.18 23.06
CA PRO A 610 -12.20 1.70 22.46
C PRO A 610 -12.24 1.95 20.93
N ILE A 611 -13.07 1.19 20.24
CA ILE A 611 -13.27 1.31 18.77
C ILE A 611 -13.70 2.71 18.37
N GLU A 612 -14.51 3.35 19.17
CA GLU A 612 -15.04 4.70 18.96
C GLU A 612 -13.94 5.77 18.97
N GLN A 613 -12.83 5.51 19.65
CA GLN A 613 -11.64 6.38 19.64
C GLN A 613 -10.70 6.04 18.48
N ASP A 614 -10.51 4.74 18.21
CA ASP A 614 -9.60 4.29 17.14
C ASP A 614 -10.19 3.09 16.39
N ALA A 615 -10.65 3.34 15.17
CA ALA A 615 -11.29 2.34 14.33
C ALA A 615 -10.28 1.32 13.72
N ILE A 616 -8.99 1.48 13.95
CA ILE A 616 -7.93 0.54 13.53
C ILE A 616 -7.43 -0.29 14.70
N LEU A 617 -7.01 0.34 15.79
CA LEU A 617 -6.43 -0.36 16.93
C LEU A 617 -7.48 -0.90 17.90
N GLY A 618 -8.57 -0.17 18.09
CA GLY A 618 -9.66 -0.60 18.97
C GLY A 618 -10.22 -1.99 18.66
N PRO A 619 -10.47 -2.33 17.39
CA PRO A 619 -10.85 -3.69 17.01
C PRO A 619 -9.83 -4.75 17.44
N GLY A 620 -8.53 -4.49 17.33
CA GLY A 620 -7.47 -5.42 17.75
C GLY A 620 -7.48 -5.68 19.25
N VAL A 621 -7.57 -4.60 20.05
CA VAL A 621 -7.67 -4.72 21.52
C VAL A 621 -8.95 -5.44 21.93
N LEU A 622 -10.07 -5.19 21.25
CA LEU A 622 -11.32 -5.89 21.52
C LEU A 622 -11.27 -7.37 21.08
N THR A 623 -10.55 -7.69 19.99
CA THR A 623 -10.31 -9.08 19.56
C THR A 623 -9.50 -9.82 20.62
N ASN A 624 -8.43 -9.19 21.14
CA ASN A 624 -7.67 -9.77 22.25
C ASN A 624 -8.55 -10.07 23.48
N LEU A 625 -9.47 -9.17 23.84
CA LEU A 625 -10.41 -9.46 24.92
C LEU A 625 -11.25 -10.72 24.62
N ALA A 626 -11.77 -10.88 23.40
CA ALA A 626 -12.53 -12.06 23.02
C ALA A 626 -11.68 -13.35 23.07
N GLU A 627 -10.41 -13.27 22.67
CA GLU A 627 -9.46 -14.39 22.75
C GLU A 627 -9.21 -14.80 24.22
N ILE A 628 -8.95 -13.84 25.08
CA ILE A 628 -8.76 -14.10 26.52
C ILE A 628 -10.03 -14.66 27.15
N GLU A 629 -11.22 -14.13 26.81
CA GLU A 629 -12.52 -14.66 27.31
C GLU A 629 -12.74 -16.09 26.85
N ALA A 630 -12.43 -16.41 25.57
CA ALA A 630 -12.53 -17.78 25.04
C ALA A 630 -11.65 -18.76 25.82
N HIS A 631 -10.40 -18.38 26.13
CA HIS A 631 -9.46 -19.23 26.87
C HIS A 631 -9.71 -19.26 28.38
N ALA A 632 -10.34 -18.22 28.95
CA ALA A 632 -10.74 -18.18 30.37
C ALA A 632 -12.06 -18.89 30.65
N GLY A 633 -12.78 -19.37 29.61
CA GLY A 633 -14.05 -20.08 29.76
C GLY A 633 -15.30 -19.19 29.67
N GLU A 634 -15.14 -17.89 29.37
CA GLU A 634 -16.23 -16.92 29.19
C GLU A 634 -16.78 -16.97 27.74
N THR A 635 -17.18 -18.15 27.28
CA THR A 635 -17.55 -18.46 25.89
C THR A 635 -18.60 -17.51 25.33
N GLU A 636 -19.68 -17.25 26.07
CA GLU A 636 -20.80 -16.41 25.63
C GLU A 636 -20.33 -14.95 25.38
N GLN A 637 -19.47 -14.43 26.24
CA GLN A 637 -18.95 -13.07 26.10
C GLN A 637 -18.03 -12.96 24.88
N ALA A 638 -17.12 -13.92 24.68
CA ALA A 638 -16.27 -14.00 23.50
C ALA A 638 -17.08 -13.99 22.20
N ILE A 639 -18.13 -14.83 22.10
CA ILE A 639 -19.02 -14.90 20.93
C ILE A 639 -19.73 -13.57 20.69
N LYS A 640 -20.21 -12.91 21.74
CA LYS A 640 -20.85 -11.59 21.65
C LYS A 640 -19.90 -10.53 21.07
N ILE A 641 -18.65 -10.53 21.52
CA ILE A 641 -17.63 -9.61 20.98
C ILE A 641 -17.35 -9.92 19.51
N LEU A 642 -17.15 -11.17 19.15
CA LEU A 642 -16.93 -11.59 17.76
C LEU A 642 -18.09 -11.20 16.85
N HIS A 643 -19.34 -11.33 17.32
CA HIS A 643 -20.51 -10.86 16.58
C HIS A 643 -20.46 -9.35 16.33
N ARG A 644 -20.07 -8.54 17.33
CA ARG A 644 -19.87 -7.10 17.20
C ARG A 644 -18.78 -6.79 16.16
N LEU A 645 -17.62 -7.45 16.23
CA LEU A 645 -16.49 -7.26 15.32
C LEU A 645 -16.84 -7.62 13.86
N LEU A 646 -17.63 -8.67 13.65
CA LEU A 646 -18.11 -9.03 12.30
C LEU A 646 -19.16 -8.07 11.74
N SER A 647 -19.82 -7.28 12.59
CA SER A 647 -20.84 -6.30 12.18
C SER A 647 -20.29 -4.90 11.86
N ILE A 648 -19.00 -4.67 12.04
CA ILE A 648 -18.32 -3.40 11.79
C ILE A 648 -17.09 -3.58 10.89
N PRO A 649 -16.49 -2.52 10.34
CA PRO A 649 -15.20 -2.57 9.66
C PRO A 649 -14.07 -3.01 10.61
N ALA A 650 -13.78 -4.29 10.67
CA ALA A 650 -12.73 -4.91 11.48
C ALA A 650 -12.06 -6.08 10.73
N GLY A 651 -11.97 -5.98 9.40
CA GLY A 651 -11.48 -7.05 8.53
C GLY A 651 -9.99 -7.35 8.70
N LEU A 652 -9.22 -6.42 9.27
CA LEU A 652 -7.82 -6.66 9.63
C LEU A 652 -7.71 -7.75 10.71
N GLU A 653 -8.60 -7.71 11.68
CA GLU A 653 -8.55 -8.57 12.88
C GLU A 653 -9.41 -9.82 12.72
N VAL A 654 -10.66 -9.68 12.30
CA VAL A 654 -11.66 -10.75 12.32
C VAL A 654 -12.37 -10.88 10.98
N SER A 655 -12.43 -12.13 10.48
CA SER A 655 -13.28 -12.53 9.37
C SER A 655 -13.80 -13.95 9.62
N ILE A 656 -14.91 -14.33 8.98
CA ILE A 656 -15.44 -15.69 9.07
C ILE A 656 -14.42 -16.71 8.53
N ALA A 657 -13.69 -16.36 7.48
CA ALA A 657 -12.68 -17.25 6.91
C ALA A 657 -11.54 -17.50 7.92
N ARG A 658 -11.04 -16.44 8.59
CA ARG A 658 -9.98 -16.56 9.59
C ARG A 658 -10.45 -17.30 10.85
N LEU A 659 -11.63 -17.01 11.37
CA LEU A 659 -12.21 -17.70 12.52
C LEU A 659 -12.29 -19.23 12.33
N LYS A 660 -12.48 -19.70 11.09
CA LYS A 660 -12.52 -21.13 10.77
C LYS A 660 -11.18 -21.83 10.92
N ILE A 661 -10.09 -21.15 10.66
CA ILE A 661 -8.73 -21.73 10.59
C ILE A 661 -7.88 -21.45 11.81
N ASP A 662 -8.11 -20.34 12.51
CA ASP A 662 -7.26 -19.86 13.61
C ASP A 662 -7.46 -20.71 14.87
N PRO A 663 -6.38 -21.35 15.40
CA PRO A 663 -6.45 -22.18 16.58
C PRO A 663 -6.72 -21.41 17.88
N VAL A 664 -6.58 -20.09 17.89
CA VAL A 664 -6.93 -19.28 19.06
C VAL A 664 -8.39 -19.48 19.50
N TRP A 665 -9.27 -19.86 18.57
CA TRP A 665 -10.68 -20.12 18.84
C TRP A 665 -11.00 -21.59 19.14
N ASP A 666 -10.01 -22.48 19.25
CA ASP A 666 -10.24 -23.91 19.51
C ASP A 666 -11.00 -24.16 20.84
N PRO A 667 -10.81 -23.38 21.94
CA PRO A 667 -11.60 -23.55 23.16
C PRO A 667 -13.12 -23.44 22.97
N ILE A 668 -13.57 -22.59 22.03
CA ILE A 668 -14.99 -22.34 21.78
C ILE A 668 -15.47 -22.90 20.42
N ARG A 669 -14.60 -23.55 19.68
CA ARG A 669 -14.88 -23.99 18.30
C ARG A 669 -16.13 -24.86 18.16
N ASN A 670 -16.40 -25.74 19.14
CA ASN A 670 -17.53 -26.64 19.13
C ASN A 670 -18.81 -26.07 19.77
N ASP A 671 -18.76 -24.82 20.24
CA ASP A 671 -19.92 -24.15 20.83
C ASP A 671 -20.97 -23.87 19.73
N PRO A 672 -22.27 -24.15 19.98
CA PRO A 672 -23.33 -23.90 18.99
C PRO A 672 -23.43 -22.44 18.55
N GLY A 673 -23.23 -21.48 19.44
CA GLY A 673 -23.26 -20.05 19.15
C GLY A 673 -22.11 -19.65 18.24
N PHE A 674 -20.89 -20.19 18.48
CA PHE A 674 -19.75 -19.98 17.61
C PHE A 674 -19.97 -20.59 16.21
N GLN A 675 -20.56 -21.81 16.13
CA GLN A 675 -20.90 -22.43 14.84
C GLN A 675 -21.96 -21.62 14.08
N GLN A 676 -22.94 -21.06 14.77
CA GLN A 676 -23.93 -20.16 14.17
C GLN A 676 -23.28 -18.89 13.63
N LEU A 677 -22.31 -18.31 14.34
CA LEU A 677 -21.54 -17.15 13.90
C LEU A 677 -20.76 -17.45 12.62
N LEU A 678 -20.12 -18.62 12.52
CA LEU A 678 -19.40 -19.06 11.31
C LEU A 678 -20.30 -19.28 10.09
N ALA A 679 -21.58 -19.54 10.28
CA ALA A 679 -22.58 -19.67 9.23
C ALA A 679 -23.24 -18.34 8.85
N GLY A 680 -22.93 -17.26 9.58
CA GLY A 680 -23.49 -15.92 9.41
C GLY A 680 -22.91 -15.16 8.22
N LYS A 681 -23.12 -13.85 8.25
CA LYS A 681 -22.55 -12.89 7.30
C LYS A 681 -21.70 -11.87 8.03
N GLU A 682 -20.68 -11.36 7.36
CA GLU A 682 -19.86 -10.28 7.84
C GLU A 682 -20.18 -8.97 7.12
N HIS A 683 -20.00 -7.85 7.83
CA HIS A 683 -20.21 -6.53 7.26
C HIS A 683 -19.07 -6.19 6.29
N ILE A 684 -19.43 -5.74 5.10
CA ILE A 684 -18.50 -5.17 4.12
C ILE A 684 -18.67 -3.65 4.19
N GLY A 685 -17.60 -2.95 4.45
CA GLY A 685 -17.61 -1.49 4.58
C GLY A 685 -17.85 -0.76 3.25
N PRO A 686 -18.05 0.56 3.28
CA PRO A 686 -18.39 1.41 2.15
C PRO A 686 -17.31 1.45 1.06
#